data_43972ac50aa47d887bba8b0e77f38bda
#
_entry.id   43972ac50aa47d887bba8b0e77f38bda
#
_cell.length_a   1.000
_cell.length_b   1.000
_cell.length_c   1.000
_cell.angle_alpha   90.00
_cell.angle_beta   90.00
_cell.angle_gamma   90.00
#
_symmetry.space_group_name_H-M   'P 1'
#
loop_
_entity.id
_entity.type
_entity.pdbx_description
1 polymer ?
#
loop_
_entity_poly.entity_id
_entity_poly.type
_entity_poly.pdbx_seq_one_letter_code
_entity_poly.pdbx_strand_id
1 'polypeptide(L)'
;MRRIPYFLIFLLLVSFSAFSQSQANNWYFGDGAGLNFSTATPTVLTDGQLDTLEGCATISDDNGNLLFYTDGITVYGADHTIIQNGTNLYGNPSSTQSAIIIPQPNTTGIYYIFTVDTRVQQEDINQGLNYSIVDFNTDPDGVVTTKNSKLLNYSSEKLSAVIKSCVTNSVWMVTLSTSNANPGIINTIYAYELNDSGLQTTPVKSNITMSVEDARGNLKFSPDGSQLAIANAADGLFLADFDSSTGVASNANRLTINGTNYAPYGVEFSPNNRYLYVNSSNNADGRLGPGNHFSTLLQYDTQAADISASQIVLNEQSYYRGSLQLGPDGKIYRALSSAYQVGSNFLGVIENPNEAGLAANYNDQAINLGSGISYQGLPPFNQSLFNELDIIQNGFNAKTLSLCDGENYTLGYEPVTGATYSWYKNDVLLSTETNYQLDIAQPTGVTLPYTETYEFRLDPNDGSCEKVGIAEVTYYAYPPSNATTLTQCEDAATADGFSIFNLTEAEEQLTGNDPSFAITYHETSNDAQLNRNALDPIGYTNTAPTQRLYARIENPAGCVVTVDVNLVVSSTVANSALLEDCDLDDTGFGEFDLSDADSQVLGGITGSYTISYYATEEAALLEDDGLKLPTIYTNQTPYDETVYARVENNNACYAISPVSLKLIPRPDFSLDEEAVYCAVNFPELDTYYPDYSALDMTRTYTYEWLPEGQTTPYLETNLATTHTLQVTDVATGCFREATINILEKELASIDNIEVTDATENNTATFTISGNGEYELALDNDTGPYQDATTFYNLAPGFHTVYVRSKENCGIVEQEFSIIGFSKYFTPNGDGYHDYWQVQGISATVQPGTVIRIFDRYGKLLKELNPLGQGWDGTFRGDNLPSDDYWFSVMLEDGRQFKSHFTLKR
;
A
#
# COMPACT_ATOMS: atom_id res chain seq x y z
N MET A 1 -90.56 -3.39 -4.73
CA MET A 1 -89.48 -4.37 -4.75
C MET A 1 -89.15 -4.78 -6.17
N ARG A 2 -88.17 -4.25 -6.80
CA ARG A 2 -87.64 -4.68 -8.07
C ARG A 2 -86.21 -5.09 -7.87
N ARG A 3 -85.86 -6.36 -7.99
CA ARG A 3 -84.48 -6.88 -7.95
C ARG A 3 -83.85 -6.60 -9.31
N ILE A 4 -82.64 -5.92 -9.23
CA ILE A 4 -81.70 -5.74 -10.36
C ILE A 4 -80.70 -6.88 -10.26
N PRO A 5 -80.48 -7.69 -11.31
CA PRO A 5 -79.42 -8.70 -11.30
C PRO A 5 -78.06 -7.99 -11.58
N TYR A 6 -77.11 -8.17 -10.70
CA TYR A 6 -75.70 -7.83 -10.94
C TYR A 6 -75.13 -8.83 -11.96
N PHE A 7 -74.77 -8.32 -13.13
CA PHE A 7 -73.96 -9.06 -14.09
C PHE A 7 -72.47 -8.85 -13.68
N LEU A 8 -71.81 -9.87 -13.11
CA LEU A 8 -70.41 -9.91 -12.91
C LEU A 8 -69.71 -10.10 -14.24
N ILE A 9 -69.14 -9.06 -14.82
CA ILE A 9 -68.20 -9.15 -15.93
C ILE A 9 -66.86 -9.64 -15.33
N PHE A 10 -66.57 -10.92 -15.59
CA PHE A 10 -65.24 -11.50 -15.34
C PHE A 10 -64.33 -10.99 -16.47
N LEU A 11 -63.58 -9.94 -16.25
CA LEU A 11 -62.44 -9.57 -17.10
C LEU A 11 -61.44 -10.67 -17.00
N LEU A 12 -61.25 -11.52 -17.98
CA LEU A 12 -60.10 -12.37 -18.16
C LEU A 12 -58.93 -11.41 -18.46
N LEU A 13 -58.11 -11.14 -17.46
CA LEU A 13 -56.77 -10.61 -17.65
C LEU A 13 -55.94 -11.73 -18.31
N VAL A 14 -55.87 -11.70 -19.62
CA VAL A 14 -54.83 -12.45 -20.35
C VAL A 14 -53.55 -11.63 -20.14
N SER A 15 -52.75 -12.04 -19.18
CA SER A 15 -51.39 -11.57 -19.06
C SER A 15 -50.60 -12.09 -20.27
N PHE A 16 -50.39 -11.26 -21.27
CA PHE A 16 -49.34 -11.51 -22.26
C PHE A 16 -48.02 -11.38 -21.56
N SER A 17 -47.30 -12.49 -21.43
CA SER A 17 -45.90 -12.47 -21.00
C SER A 17 -45.09 -11.84 -22.14
N ALA A 18 -44.87 -10.54 -22.08
CA ALA A 18 -43.85 -9.91 -22.91
C ALA A 18 -42.49 -10.38 -22.40
N PHE A 19 -41.50 -10.60 -23.28
CA PHE A 19 -40.15 -10.82 -22.86
C PHE A 19 -39.69 -9.59 -22.08
N SER A 20 -39.27 -9.81 -20.85
CA SER A 20 -38.80 -8.74 -19.94
C SER A 20 -37.31 -8.65 -19.97
N GLN A 21 -36.75 -7.44 -20.00
CA GLN A 21 -35.32 -7.18 -19.82
C GLN A 21 -34.77 -7.77 -18.50
N SER A 22 -35.63 -7.88 -17.50
CA SER A 22 -35.33 -8.51 -16.22
C SER A 22 -34.75 -9.93 -16.33
N GLN A 23 -35.07 -10.63 -17.47
CA GLN A 23 -34.47 -11.94 -17.75
C GLN A 23 -32.95 -11.91 -17.89
N ALA A 24 -32.33 -10.73 -18.13
CA ALA A 24 -30.89 -10.51 -18.22
C ALA A 24 -30.31 -9.84 -16.97
N ASN A 25 -31.02 -9.73 -15.86
CA ASN A 25 -30.57 -9.02 -14.66
C ASN A 25 -29.40 -9.67 -13.93
N ASN A 26 -29.25 -10.99 -14.01
CA ASN A 26 -28.09 -11.65 -13.37
C ASN A 26 -27.16 -12.22 -14.44
N TRP A 27 -25.87 -11.93 -14.28
CA TRP A 27 -24.80 -12.47 -15.10
C TRP A 27 -23.86 -13.31 -14.25
N TYR A 28 -23.46 -14.49 -14.72
CA TYR A 28 -22.40 -15.31 -14.17
C TYR A 28 -21.45 -15.70 -15.29
N PHE A 29 -20.14 -15.44 -15.11
CA PHE A 29 -19.11 -15.65 -16.13
C PHE A 29 -17.74 -15.83 -15.49
N GLY A 30 -16.73 -16.21 -16.28
CA GLY A 30 -15.35 -16.31 -15.85
C GLY A 30 -15.13 -17.31 -14.71
N ASP A 31 -14.32 -16.93 -13.71
CA ASP A 31 -14.11 -17.70 -12.49
C ASP A 31 -14.73 -16.96 -11.31
N GLY A 32 -15.87 -17.48 -10.83
CA GLY A 32 -16.63 -16.94 -9.70
C GLY A 32 -17.12 -15.50 -9.87
N ALA A 33 -17.13 -14.94 -11.10
CA ALA A 33 -17.53 -13.56 -11.35
C ALA A 33 -19.02 -13.45 -11.73
N GLY A 34 -19.65 -12.36 -11.29
CA GLY A 34 -21.02 -12.05 -11.67
C GLY A 34 -21.41 -10.60 -11.46
N LEU A 35 -22.52 -10.20 -12.09
CA LEU A 35 -23.17 -8.89 -11.94
C LEU A 35 -24.67 -9.05 -11.75
N ASN A 36 -25.26 -8.17 -10.95
CA ASN A 36 -26.70 -8.03 -10.83
C ASN A 36 -27.12 -6.60 -11.17
N PHE A 37 -28.08 -6.47 -12.08
CA PHE A 37 -28.58 -5.21 -12.64
C PHE A 37 -29.93 -4.75 -12.04
N SER A 38 -30.29 -5.21 -10.86
CA SER A 38 -31.53 -4.78 -10.20
C SER A 38 -31.48 -3.35 -9.65
N THR A 39 -30.33 -2.69 -9.70
CA THR A 39 -30.14 -1.30 -9.30
C THR A 39 -29.49 -0.49 -10.42
N ALA A 40 -29.63 0.84 -10.40
CA ALA A 40 -29.08 1.74 -11.43
C ALA A 40 -27.57 1.55 -11.68
N THR A 41 -26.81 1.16 -10.65
CA THR A 41 -25.42 0.71 -10.79
C THR A 41 -25.37 -0.78 -10.51
N PRO A 42 -24.82 -1.62 -11.41
CA PRO A 42 -24.79 -3.04 -11.20
C PRO A 42 -23.96 -3.42 -9.98
N THR A 43 -24.47 -4.35 -9.19
CA THR A 43 -23.78 -4.90 -8.03
C THR A 43 -22.96 -6.15 -8.41
N VAL A 44 -21.77 -6.28 -7.84
CA VAL A 44 -20.89 -7.41 -8.10
C VAL A 44 -21.34 -8.63 -7.31
N LEU A 45 -21.42 -9.79 -7.96
CA LEU A 45 -21.69 -11.10 -7.37
C LEU A 45 -20.39 -11.93 -7.39
N THR A 46 -20.12 -12.63 -6.28
CA THR A 46 -18.91 -13.46 -6.12
C THR A 46 -19.24 -14.88 -5.63
N ASP A 47 -20.48 -15.28 -5.71
CA ASP A 47 -21.03 -16.55 -5.26
C ASP A 47 -21.19 -17.58 -6.40
N GLY A 48 -20.89 -17.20 -7.65
CA GLY A 48 -20.98 -18.07 -8.82
C GLY A 48 -20.02 -19.27 -8.76
N GLN A 49 -20.43 -20.38 -9.39
CA GLN A 49 -19.67 -21.62 -9.44
C GLN A 49 -19.02 -21.88 -10.81
N LEU A 50 -19.11 -20.92 -11.74
CA LEU A 50 -18.45 -21.07 -13.04
C LEU A 50 -16.93 -20.91 -12.90
N ASP A 51 -16.20 -21.74 -13.64
CA ASP A 51 -14.78 -21.60 -13.96
C ASP A 51 -14.66 -21.82 -15.48
N THR A 52 -14.87 -20.77 -16.26
CA THR A 52 -14.92 -20.85 -17.73
C THR A 52 -14.10 -19.75 -18.38
N LEU A 53 -13.35 -20.14 -19.41
CA LEU A 53 -12.48 -19.21 -20.13
C LEU A 53 -13.23 -18.34 -21.13
N GLU A 54 -14.30 -18.85 -21.75
CA GLU A 54 -15.05 -18.16 -22.79
C GLU A 54 -16.58 -18.31 -22.62
N GLY A 55 -17.14 -19.47 -22.88
CA GLY A 55 -18.57 -19.66 -22.98
C GLY A 55 -19.30 -19.76 -21.64
N CYS A 56 -20.40 -19.02 -21.50
CA CYS A 56 -21.32 -19.09 -20.39
C CYS A 56 -22.72 -18.64 -20.85
N ALA A 57 -23.74 -18.92 -20.05
CA ALA A 57 -25.08 -18.38 -20.23
C ALA A 57 -25.80 -18.31 -18.87
N THR A 58 -26.65 -17.30 -18.72
CA THR A 58 -27.42 -17.06 -17.48
C THR A 58 -28.82 -16.64 -17.85
N ILE A 59 -29.82 -16.97 -17.03
CA ILE A 59 -31.22 -16.53 -17.21
C ILE A 59 -31.83 -16.21 -15.85
N SER A 60 -32.61 -15.11 -15.81
CA SER A 60 -33.46 -14.74 -14.67
C SER A 60 -34.95 -14.88 -15.08
N ASP A 61 -35.84 -14.84 -14.09
CA ASP A 61 -37.29 -14.75 -14.30
C ASP A 61 -37.70 -13.33 -14.72
N ASP A 62 -38.99 -13.12 -15.02
CA ASP A 62 -39.51 -11.82 -15.41
C ASP A 62 -39.49 -10.76 -14.29
N ASN A 63 -39.18 -11.15 -13.04
CA ASN A 63 -38.95 -10.26 -11.90
C ASN A 63 -37.47 -9.97 -11.66
N GLY A 64 -36.58 -10.56 -12.47
CA GLY A 64 -35.14 -10.40 -12.36
C GLY A 64 -34.44 -11.33 -11.34
N ASN A 65 -35.16 -12.30 -10.77
CA ASN A 65 -34.53 -13.30 -9.88
C ASN A 65 -33.77 -14.34 -10.71
N LEU A 66 -32.56 -14.71 -10.27
CA LEU A 66 -31.78 -15.77 -10.91
C LEU A 66 -32.60 -17.08 -10.98
N LEU A 67 -32.63 -17.73 -12.13
CA LEU A 67 -33.18 -19.08 -12.30
C LEU A 67 -32.05 -20.12 -12.35
N PHE A 68 -31.17 -20.00 -13.34
CA PHE A 68 -30.01 -20.90 -13.49
C PHE A 68 -28.98 -20.30 -14.46
N TYR A 69 -27.80 -20.90 -14.45
CA TYR A 69 -26.68 -20.54 -15.31
C TYR A 69 -25.82 -21.74 -15.68
N THR A 70 -24.98 -21.63 -16.71
CA THR A 70 -24.22 -22.75 -17.24
C THR A 70 -22.96 -22.29 -17.98
N ASP A 71 -21.92 -23.13 -17.99
CA ASP A 71 -20.76 -23.08 -18.89
C ASP A 71 -20.97 -23.83 -20.21
N GLY A 72 -22.16 -24.40 -20.40
CA GLY A 72 -22.51 -25.29 -21.53
C GLY A 72 -22.24 -26.76 -21.23
N ILE A 73 -21.63 -27.13 -20.12
CA ILE A 73 -21.42 -28.52 -19.68
C ILE A 73 -22.23 -28.84 -18.43
N THR A 74 -22.22 -27.91 -17.45
CA THR A 74 -22.88 -28.05 -16.15
C THR A 74 -23.92 -26.94 -15.98
N VAL A 75 -25.06 -27.26 -15.42
CA VAL A 75 -26.12 -26.30 -15.11
C VAL A 75 -26.25 -26.15 -13.62
N TYR A 76 -26.14 -24.90 -13.13
CA TYR A 76 -26.28 -24.53 -11.73
C TYR A 76 -27.57 -23.77 -11.51
N GLY A 77 -28.35 -24.14 -10.49
CA GLY A 77 -29.57 -23.47 -10.06
C GLY A 77 -29.32 -22.12 -9.39
N ALA A 78 -30.41 -21.49 -8.94
CA ALA A 78 -30.35 -20.22 -8.21
C ALA A 78 -29.65 -20.32 -6.83
N ASP A 79 -29.59 -21.52 -6.26
CA ASP A 79 -28.88 -21.85 -5.02
C ASP A 79 -27.40 -22.19 -5.26
N HIS A 80 -26.92 -22.02 -6.50
CA HIS A 80 -25.55 -22.31 -6.96
C HIS A 80 -25.18 -23.80 -6.85
N THR A 81 -26.14 -24.70 -6.70
CA THR A 81 -25.90 -26.15 -6.78
C THR A 81 -26.24 -26.68 -8.18
N ILE A 82 -25.69 -27.84 -8.51
CA ILE A 82 -25.97 -28.48 -9.81
C ILE A 82 -27.40 -28.97 -9.80
N ILE A 83 -28.22 -28.53 -10.75
CA ILE A 83 -29.59 -28.99 -10.89
C ILE A 83 -29.66 -30.47 -11.26
N GLN A 84 -30.82 -31.11 -11.01
CA GLN A 84 -30.99 -32.53 -11.31
C GLN A 84 -30.73 -32.81 -12.81
N ASN A 85 -29.86 -33.84 -13.09
CA ASN A 85 -29.43 -34.20 -14.45
C ASN A 85 -28.68 -33.08 -15.21
N GLY A 86 -28.18 -32.05 -14.51
CA GLY A 86 -27.56 -30.84 -15.06
C GLY A 86 -26.07 -30.96 -15.43
N THR A 87 -25.53 -32.17 -15.64
CA THR A 87 -24.12 -32.37 -16.01
C THR A 87 -23.94 -32.99 -17.38
N ASN A 88 -22.77 -32.88 -17.98
CA ASN A 88 -22.42 -33.49 -19.29
C ASN A 88 -23.29 -33.01 -20.45
N LEU A 89 -23.62 -31.73 -20.49
CA LEU A 89 -24.12 -31.09 -21.70
C LEU A 89 -22.99 -30.99 -22.73
N TYR A 90 -23.33 -30.92 -24.02
CA TYR A 90 -22.39 -30.93 -25.15
C TYR A 90 -21.96 -29.54 -25.60
N GLY A 91 -21.76 -28.60 -24.64
CA GLY A 91 -21.03 -27.36 -24.85
C GLY A 91 -19.57 -27.54 -24.54
N ASN A 92 -18.80 -26.45 -24.57
CA ASN A 92 -17.40 -26.43 -24.22
C ASN A 92 -17.03 -25.08 -23.59
N PRO A 93 -16.44 -25.03 -22.38
CA PRO A 93 -16.10 -23.79 -21.70
C PRO A 93 -15.09 -22.89 -22.45
N SER A 94 -14.43 -23.45 -23.46
CA SER A 94 -13.52 -22.73 -24.37
C SER A 94 -14.20 -22.37 -25.70
N SER A 95 -15.50 -22.66 -25.89
CA SER A 95 -16.26 -22.19 -27.04
C SER A 95 -16.68 -20.73 -26.83
N THR A 96 -16.50 -19.87 -27.80
CA THR A 96 -16.71 -18.41 -27.69
C THR A 96 -18.07 -18.07 -27.09
N GLN A 97 -19.15 -18.77 -27.53
CA GLN A 97 -20.52 -18.69 -26.99
C GLN A 97 -21.03 -20.11 -26.77
N SER A 98 -20.53 -20.82 -25.77
CA SER A 98 -20.75 -22.23 -25.49
C SER A 98 -22.25 -22.57 -25.38
N ALA A 99 -23.02 -21.65 -24.81
CA ALA A 99 -24.44 -21.83 -24.59
C ALA A 99 -25.22 -20.54 -24.79
N ILE A 100 -26.54 -20.70 -25.12
CA ILE A 100 -27.55 -19.64 -24.97
C ILE A 100 -28.80 -20.26 -24.37
N ILE A 101 -29.47 -19.53 -23.46
CA ILE A 101 -30.70 -19.96 -22.80
C ILE A 101 -31.86 -19.17 -23.37
N ILE A 102 -32.91 -19.87 -23.80
CA ILE A 102 -34.13 -19.26 -24.36
C ILE A 102 -35.35 -19.89 -23.70
N PRO A 103 -36.23 -19.11 -23.04
CA PRO A 103 -37.51 -19.62 -22.54
C PRO A 103 -38.41 -20.09 -23.69
N GLN A 104 -39.16 -21.18 -23.48
CA GLN A 104 -40.16 -21.58 -24.45
C GLN A 104 -41.28 -20.55 -24.48
N PRO A 105 -41.58 -19.96 -25.64
CA PRO A 105 -42.64 -18.97 -25.78
C PRO A 105 -44.00 -19.43 -25.22
N ASN A 106 -44.70 -18.54 -24.52
CA ASN A 106 -46.03 -18.75 -23.94
C ASN A 106 -46.12 -20.01 -23.03
N THR A 107 -44.99 -20.50 -22.50
CA THR A 107 -44.93 -21.70 -21.67
C THR A 107 -44.12 -21.41 -20.42
N THR A 108 -44.75 -21.37 -19.27
CA THR A 108 -44.05 -21.08 -18.01
C THR A 108 -43.18 -22.29 -17.57
N GLY A 109 -41.96 -22.00 -17.09
CA GLY A 109 -41.10 -22.98 -16.44
C GLY A 109 -40.32 -23.92 -17.37
N ILE A 110 -40.39 -23.73 -18.71
CA ILE A 110 -39.64 -24.52 -19.70
C ILE A 110 -38.57 -23.64 -20.38
N TYR A 111 -37.31 -24.08 -20.34
CA TYR A 111 -36.19 -23.35 -20.91
C TYR A 111 -35.34 -24.27 -21.80
N TYR A 112 -34.95 -23.78 -22.96
CA TYR A 112 -34.05 -24.46 -23.88
C TYR A 112 -32.61 -23.93 -23.68
N ILE A 113 -31.67 -24.82 -23.48
CA ILE A 113 -30.22 -24.53 -23.51
C ILE A 113 -29.72 -25.05 -24.85
N PHE A 114 -29.29 -24.16 -25.73
CA PHE A 114 -28.59 -24.54 -26.96
C PHE A 114 -27.10 -24.50 -26.68
N THR A 115 -26.36 -25.54 -27.10
CA THR A 115 -24.93 -25.67 -26.87
C THR A 115 -24.18 -25.93 -28.15
N VAL A 116 -23.02 -25.33 -28.29
CA VAL A 116 -22.06 -25.56 -29.36
C VAL A 116 -20.70 -25.94 -28.80
N ASP A 117 -20.00 -26.81 -29.51
CA ASP A 117 -18.69 -27.26 -29.16
C ASP A 117 -17.61 -26.43 -29.87
N THR A 118 -16.31 -26.54 -29.41
CA THR A 118 -15.18 -25.91 -30.06
C THR A 118 -14.81 -26.59 -31.37
N ARG A 119 -14.10 -25.88 -32.24
CA ARG A 119 -13.41 -26.49 -33.36
C ARG A 119 -12.16 -27.20 -32.87
N VAL A 120 -12.21 -28.49 -32.86
CA VAL A 120 -11.37 -29.41 -32.13
C VAL A 120 -9.91 -29.45 -32.54
N GLN A 121 -9.04 -29.73 -31.56
CA GLN A 121 -7.75 -30.40 -31.76
C GLN A 121 -7.92 -31.86 -32.13
N GLN A 122 -7.05 -32.44 -32.90
CA GLN A 122 -7.09 -33.68 -33.71
C GLN A 122 -7.68 -34.94 -33.09
N GLU A 123 -8.07 -35.01 -31.82
CA GLU A 123 -8.49 -36.24 -31.14
C GLU A 123 -9.91 -36.18 -30.52
N ASP A 124 -10.60 -35.04 -30.59
CA ASP A 124 -11.91 -34.88 -30.00
C ASP A 124 -13.02 -34.74 -31.06
N ILE A 125 -14.18 -35.27 -30.82
CA ILE A 125 -15.30 -35.25 -31.78
C ILE A 125 -16.09 -33.96 -31.54
N ASN A 126 -16.09 -33.04 -32.51
CA ASN A 126 -16.99 -31.88 -32.44
C ASN A 126 -18.42 -32.35 -32.29
N GLN A 127 -19.08 -32.01 -31.18
CA GLN A 127 -20.42 -32.38 -30.88
C GLN A 127 -21.47 -31.59 -31.70
N GLY A 128 -21.05 -30.52 -32.41
CA GLY A 128 -21.90 -29.67 -33.21
C GLY A 128 -22.87 -28.86 -32.37
N LEU A 129 -24.04 -28.60 -32.91
CA LEU A 129 -25.14 -27.90 -32.21
C LEU A 129 -26.08 -28.92 -31.59
N ASN A 130 -26.34 -28.76 -30.29
CA ASN A 130 -27.30 -29.56 -29.54
C ASN A 130 -28.22 -28.64 -28.73
N TYR A 131 -29.37 -29.21 -28.25
CA TYR A 131 -30.15 -28.57 -27.24
C TYR A 131 -30.50 -29.49 -26.08
N SER A 132 -30.72 -28.88 -24.93
CA SER A 132 -31.24 -29.54 -23.70
C SER A 132 -32.42 -28.73 -23.18
N ILE A 133 -33.31 -29.34 -22.39
CA ILE A 133 -34.50 -28.68 -21.83
C ILE A 133 -34.43 -28.74 -20.32
N VAL A 134 -34.53 -27.59 -19.68
CA VAL A 134 -34.70 -27.43 -18.21
C VAL A 134 -36.20 -27.21 -17.96
N ASP A 135 -36.77 -27.99 -17.02
CA ASP A 135 -38.17 -27.98 -16.65
C ASP A 135 -38.39 -27.75 -15.17
N PHE A 136 -38.91 -26.57 -14.82
CA PHE A 136 -39.25 -26.18 -13.44
C PHE A 136 -40.65 -26.64 -13.04
N ASN A 137 -41.48 -27.14 -14.00
CA ASN A 137 -42.79 -27.72 -13.67
C ASN A 137 -42.65 -29.16 -13.16
N THR A 138 -41.58 -29.85 -13.56
CA THR A 138 -41.25 -31.22 -13.07
C THR A 138 -40.54 -31.18 -11.74
N ASP A 139 -39.62 -30.22 -11.54
CA ASP A 139 -38.90 -29.96 -10.31
C ASP A 139 -38.79 -28.45 -10.08
N PRO A 140 -39.25 -27.90 -8.94
CA PRO A 140 -39.17 -26.48 -8.66
C PRO A 140 -37.73 -25.88 -8.65
N ASP A 141 -36.71 -26.68 -8.40
CA ASP A 141 -35.29 -26.30 -8.45
C ASP A 141 -34.72 -26.50 -9.87
N GLY A 142 -35.52 -26.97 -10.82
CA GLY A 142 -35.18 -27.23 -12.21
C GLY A 142 -34.54 -28.61 -12.42
N VAL A 143 -34.97 -29.29 -13.50
CA VAL A 143 -34.41 -30.59 -13.91
C VAL A 143 -34.18 -30.63 -15.42
N VAL A 144 -33.03 -31.18 -15.86
CA VAL A 144 -32.81 -31.42 -17.29
C VAL A 144 -33.58 -32.65 -17.73
N THR A 145 -34.72 -32.43 -18.39
CA THR A 145 -35.63 -33.51 -18.86
C THR A 145 -35.24 -34.06 -20.23
N THR A 146 -34.71 -33.22 -21.11
CA THR A 146 -34.13 -33.60 -22.40
C THR A 146 -32.68 -33.15 -22.43
N LYS A 147 -31.75 -34.03 -22.84
CA LYS A 147 -30.32 -33.73 -22.84
C LYS A 147 -29.68 -34.04 -24.19
N ASN A 148 -28.87 -33.08 -24.68
CA ASN A 148 -27.97 -33.26 -25.84
C ASN A 148 -28.66 -33.74 -27.11
N SER A 149 -29.87 -33.27 -27.37
CA SER A 149 -30.59 -33.54 -28.61
C SER A 149 -29.92 -32.82 -29.77
N LYS A 150 -29.38 -33.59 -30.71
CA LYS A 150 -28.52 -33.07 -31.79
C LYS A 150 -29.35 -32.39 -32.88
N LEU A 151 -28.90 -31.18 -33.27
CA LEU A 151 -29.44 -30.40 -34.40
C LEU A 151 -28.48 -30.36 -35.58
N LEU A 152 -27.18 -30.15 -35.35
CA LEU A 152 -26.14 -30.14 -36.38
C LEU A 152 -24.97 -31.02 -35.95
N ASN A 153 -24.34 -31.72 -36.91
CA ASN A 153 -23.13 -32.51 -36.64
C ASN A 153 -21.87 -31.63 -36.52
N TYR A 154 -21.90 -30.45 -37.08
CA TYR A 154 -20.84 -29.48 -37.07
C TYR A 154 -21.44 -28.07 -36.99
N SER A 155 -20.85 -27.20 -36.15
CA SER A 155 -21.24 -25.79 -36.03
C SER A 155 -20.03 -24.94 -35.72
N SER A 156 -20.19 -23.63 -35.87
CA SER A 156 -19.25 -22.66 -35.29
C SER A 156 -19.43 -22.61 -33.76
N GLU A 157 -18.56 -21.89 -33.10
CA GLU A 157 -18.62 -21.59 -31.64
C GLU A 157 -19.59 -20.45 -31.31
N LYS A 158 -20.61 -20.20 -32.15
CA LYS A 158 -21.38 -18.97 -32.12
C LYS A 158 -22.89 -19.28 -31.98
N LEU A 159 -23.54 -18.56 -31.09
CA LEU A 159 -24.97 -18.59 -30.86
C LEU A 159 -25.52 -17.18 -30.66
N SER A 160 -26.67 -16.90 -31.27
CA SER A 160 -27.41 -15.67 -30.98
C SER A 160 -28.92 -15.93 -31.10
N ALA A 161 -29.73 -15.08 -30.52
CA ALA A 161 -31.16 -15.19 -30.59
C ALA A 161 -31.86 -13.84 -30.78
N VAL A 162 -32.99 -13.83 -31.43
CA VAL A 162 -33.82 -12.66 -31.67
C VAL A 162 -35.29 -13.05 -31.77
N ILE A 163 -36.22 -12.18 -31.38
CA ILE A 163 -37.67 -12.40 -31.53
C ILE A 163 -38.00 -12.46 -33.01
N LYS A 164 -38.82 -13.51 -33.39
CA LYS A 164 -39.39 -13.65 -34.69
C LYS A 164 -40.71 -12.89 -34.78
N SER A 165 -41.57 -13.03 -33.77
CA SER A 165 -42.92 -12.48 -33.76
C SER A 165 -43.36 -12.20 -32.32
N CYS A 166 -43.73 -10.97 -32.06
CA CYS A 166 -44.24 -10.56 -30.76
C CYS A 166 -45.69 -11.02 -30.52
N VAL A 167 -46.44 -11.33 -31.57
CA VAL A 167 -47.79 -11.88 -31.44
C VAL A 167 -47.77 -13.30 -30.90
N THR A 168 -46.80 -14.09 -31.33
CA THR A 168 -46.63 -15.50 -30.90
C THR A 168 -45.49 -15.69 -29.92
N ASN A 169 -44.73 -14.61 -29.60
CA ASN A 169 -43.48 -14.62 -28.81
C ASN A 169 -42.44 -15.62 -29.34
N SER A 170 -42.55 -16.03 -30.62
CA SER A 170 -41.61 -16.97 -31.22
C SER A 170 -40.22 -16.31 -31.42
N VAL A 171 -39.17 -17.12 -31.31
CA VAL A 171 -37.79 -16.69 -31.30
C VAL A 171 -36.99 -17.47 -32.35
N TRP A 172 -36.11 -16.79 -33.06
CA TRP A 172 -35.03 -17.39 -33.82
C TRP A 172 -33.81 -17.61 -32.96
N MET A 173 -33.33 -18.85 -32.88
CA MET A 173 -31.98 -19.19 -32.42
C MET A 173 -31.12 -19.43 -33.66
N VAL A 174 -29.98 -18.77 -33.75
CA VAL A 174 -29.14 -18.77 -34.94
C VAL A 174 -27.72 -19.21 -34.63
N THR A 175 -27.16 -20.02 -35.52
CA THR A 175 -25.72 -20.40 -35.53
C THR A 175 -25.19 -20.43 -36.95
N LEU A 176 -23.89 -20.60 -37.12
CA LEU A 176 -23.24 -20.80 -38.41
C LEU A 176 -22.69 -22.20 -38.56
N SER A 177 -22.75 -22.71 -39.79
CA SER A 177 -22.13 -23.98 -40.18
C SER A 177 -21.75 -23.97 -41.64
N THR A 178 -21.34 -25.12 -42.13
CA THR A 178 -21.22 -25.38 -43.59
C THR A 178 -22.59 -25.73 -44.17
N SER A 179 -22.77 -25.70 -45.49
CA SER A 179 -24.08 -25.96 -46.14
C SER A 179 -24.63 -27.35 -45.86
N ASN A 180 -23.82 -28.31 -45.49
CA ASN A 180 -24.20 -29.69 -45.20
C ASN A 180 -23.97 -30.13 -43.74
N ALA A 181 -23.59 -29.18 -42.86
CA ALA A 181 -23.28 -29.38 -41.43
C ALA A 181 -22.17 -30.46 -41.19
N ASN A 182 -21.18 -30.56 -42.07
CA ASN A 182 -19.98 -31.35 -41.96
C ASN A 182 -18.76 -30.42 -41.91
N PRO A 183 -17.60 -30.83 -41.38
CA PRO A 183 -16.40 -29.98 -41.34
C PRO A 183 -16.03 -29.42 -42.75
N GLY A 184 -15.78 -28.11 -42.80
CA GLY A 184 -15.43 -27.39 -44.03
C GLY A 184 -15.57 -25.88 -43.87
N ILE A 185 -15.71 -25.20 -45.00
CA ILE A 185 -15.89 -23.75 -45.02
C ILE A 185 -17.27 -23.37 -44.46
N ILE A 186 -17.27 -22.53 -43.42
CA ILE A 186 -18.50 -21.99 -42.84
C ILE A 186 -19.03 -20.86 -43.72
N ASN A 187 -20.22 -21.05 -44.28
CA ASN A 187 -20.81 -20.10 -45.20
C ASN A 187 -22.34 -20.12 -45.13
N THR A 188 -22.91 -20.79 -44.14
CA THR A 188 -24.36 -20.94 -44.04
C THR A 188 -24.83 -20.59 -42.63
N ILE A 189 -25.82 -19.72 -42.57
CA ILE A 189 -26.55 -19.37 -41.33
C ILE A 189 -27.72 -20.35 -41.22
N TYR A 190 -27.87 -20.94 -40.03
CA TYR A 190 -28.95 -21.83 -39.64
C TYR A 190 -29.80 -21.15 -38.59
N ALA A 191 -31.03 -20.83 -38.92
CA ALA A 191 -32.02 -20.23 -38.03
C ALA A 191 -33.09 -21.27 -37.64
N TYR A 192 -33.20 -21.60 -36.36
CA TYR A 192 -34.17 -22.51 -35.77
C TYR A 192 -35.22 -21.70 -35.03
N GLU A 193 -36.50 -21.99 -35.34
CA GLU A 193 -37.64 -21.38 -34.68
C GLU A 193 -37.99 -22.11 -33.38
N LEU A 194 -38.05 -21.36 -32.27
CA LEU A 194 -38.64 -21.82 -31.02
C LEU A 194 -39.98 -21.08 -30.83
N ASN A 195 -41.08 -21.83 -30.68
CA ASN A 195 -42.41 -21.29 -30.49
C ASN A 195 -43.17 -22.00 -29.34
N ASP A 196 -44.45 -21.70 -29.15
CA ASP A 196 -45.28 -22.28 -28.09
C ASP A 196 -45.40 -23.84 -28.17
N SER A 197 -45.24 -24.41 -29.34
CA SER A 197 -45.21 -25.86 -29.58
C SER A 197 -43.82 -26.49 -29.37
N GLY A 198 -42.80 -25.66 -29.00
CA GLY A 198 -41.43 -26.06 -28.84
C GLY A 198 -40.53 -25.80 -30.06
N LEU A 199 -39.34 -26.39 -30.07
CA LEU A 199 -38.32 -26.19 -31.10
C LEU A 199 -38.71 -26.83 -32.42
N GLN A 200 -38.69 -26.05 -33.49
CA GLN A 200 -38.83 -26.51 -34.87
C GLN A 200 -37.45 -26.99 -35.36
N THR A 201 -37.27 -28.32 -35.50
CA THR A 201 -35.95 -28.91 -35.79
C THR A 201 -35.50 -28.77 -37.25
N THR A 202 -36.37 -28.24 -38.13
CA THR A 202 -36.01 -27.93 -39.52
C THR A 202 -35.66 -26.46 -39.64
N PRO A 203 -34.35 -26.09 -39.82
CA PRO A 203 -33.93 -24.70 -39.86
C PRO A 203 -34.23 -24.03 -41.18
N VAL A 204 -34.38 -22.71 -41.15
CA VAL A 204 -34.18 -21.85 -42.33
C VAL A 204 -32.67 -21.74 -42.57
N LYS A 205 -32.24 -21.98 -43.81
CA LYS A 205 -30.83 -21.94 -44.19
C LYS A 205 -30.56 -20.80 -45.14
N SER A 206 -29.61 -19.95 -44.81
CA SER A 206 -29.17 -18.85 -45.68
C SER A 206 -27.69 -19.07 -46.03
N ASN A 207 -27.44 -19.36 -47.31
CA ASN A 207 -26.07 -19.37 -47.82
C ASN A 207 -25.62 -17.93 -48.09
N ILE A 208 -24.55 -17.53 -47.42
CA ILE A 208 -24.03 -16.16 -47.51
C ILE A 208 -22.67 -16.14 -48.19
N THR A 209 -22.35 -15.00 -48.80
CA THR A 209 -21.08 -14.77 -49.51
C THR A 209 -19.96 -14.58 -48.48
N MET A 210 -19.69 -15.63 -47.72
CA MET A 210 -18.65 -15.65 -46.69
C MET A 210 -17.85 -16.93 -46.84
N SER A 211 -16.53 -16.88 -46.62
CA SER A 211 -15.69 -18.05 -46.65
C SER A 211 -14.85 -18.00 -45.37
N VAL A 212 -15.29 -18.69 -44.34
CA VAL A 212 -14.73 -18.66 -43.00
C VAL A 212 -14.31 -20.08 -42.60
N GLU A 213 -13.08 -20.20 -42.15
CA GLU A 213 -12.55 -21.44 -41.58
C GLU A 213 -12.42 -21.34 -40.04
N ASP A 214 -12.33 -20.15 -39.51
CA ASP A 214 -12.21 -19.91 -38.04
C ASP A 214 -13.59 -19.86 -37.41
N ALA A 215 -13.87 -20.79 -36.52
CA ALA A 215 -15.12 -20.86 -35.79
C ALA A 215 -15.25 -19.82 -34.66
N ARG A 216 -14.14 -19.22 -34.19
CA ARG A 216 -14.07 -18.35 -33.00
C ARG A 216 -14.59 -16.94 -33.24
N GLY A 217 -15.12 -16.31 -32.21
CA GLY A 217 -15.66 -14.95 -32.21
C GLY A 217 -17.17 -14.90 -32.02
N ASN A 218 -17.68 -13.75 -31.57
CA ASN A 218 -19.09 -13.59 -31.26
C ASN A 218 -19.97 -13.49 -32.51
N LEU A 219 -21.23 -13.90 -32.35
CA LEU A 219 -22.36 -13.67 -33.24
C LEU A 219 -23.41 -12.85 -32.50
N LYS A 220 -23.80 -11.72 -33.04
CA LYS A 220 -24.78 -10.84 -32.38
C LYS A 220 -25.79 -10.26 -33.35
N PHE A 221 -27.06 -10.30 -32.97
CA PHE A 221 -28.06 -9.50 -33.62
C PHE A 221 -28.02 -8.05 -33.14
N SER A 222 -28.45 -7.11 -34.00
CA SER A 222 -28.93 -5.83 -33.52
C SER A 222 -30.16 -6.03 -32.62
N PRO A 223 -30.38 -5.19 -31.59
CA PRO A 223 -31.56 -5.31 -30.71
C PRO A 223 -32.89 -5.38 -31.47
N ASP A 224 -33.03 -4.68 -32.61
CA ASP A 224 -34.22 -4.72 -33.46
C ASP A 224 -34.32 -5.98 -34.38
N GLY A 225 -33.29 -6.79 -34.40
CA GLY A 225 -33.18 -8.01 -35.17
C GLY A 225 -33.00 -7.83 -36.68
N SER A 226 -32.71 -6.61 -37.17
CA SER A 226 -32.58 -6.33 -38.61
C SER A 226 -31.20 -6.66 -39.16
N GLN A 227 -30.14 -6.70 -38.29
CA GLN A 227 -28.76 -6.94 -38.66
C GLN A 227 -28.14 -8.06 -37.83
N LEU A 228 -27.12 -8.70 -38.40
CA LEU A 228 -26.35 -9.76 -37.77
C LEU A 228 -24.82 -9.50 -37.94
N ALA A 229 -24.15 -9.21 -36.86
CA ALA A 229 -22.70 -9.04 -36.84
C ALA A 229 -21.99 -10.38 -36.55
N ILE A 230 -21.00 -10.72 -37.38
CA ILE A 230 -20.29 -12.00 -37.34
C ILE A 230 -18.80 -11.73 -37.22
N ALA A 231 -18.23 -11.94 -36.06
CA ALA A 231 -16.76 -11.86 -35.84
C ALA A 231 -16.12 -13.22 -36.09
N ASN A 232 -14.99 -13.26 -36.79
CA ASN A 232 -14.19 -14.45 -36.99
C ASN A 232 -12.72 -14.09 -36.82
N ALA A 233 -12.08 -14.60 -35.80
CA ALA A 233 -10.76 -14.15 -35.35
C ALA A 233 -9.70 -14.17 -36.46
N ALA A 234 -9.66 -15.20 -37.31
CA ALA A 234 -8.68 -15.25 -38.42
C ALA A 234 -9.26 -14.77 -39.75
N ASP A 235 -10.59 -14.76 -39.93
CA ASP A 235 -11.23 -14.55 -41.25
C ASP A 235 -11.94 -13.21 -41.40
N GLY A 236 -12.04 -12.42 -40.30
CA GLY A 236 -12.50 -11.06 -40.32
C GLY A 236 -13.94 -10.85 -39.84
N LEU A 237 -14.40 -9.62 -39.97
CA LEU A 237 -15.70 -9.14 -39.51
C LEU A 237 -16.69 -9.08 -40.69
N PHE A 238 -17.91 -9.58 -40.46
CA PHE A 238 -19.00 -9.49 -41.47
C PHE A 238 -20.24 -8.90 -40.82
N LEU A 239 -21.01 -8.17 -41.62
CA LEU A 239 -22.31 -7.64 -41.28
C LEU A 239 -23.30 -8.12 -42.34
N ALA A 240 -24.39 -8.75 -41.89
CA ALA A 240 -25.45 -9.25 -42.76
C ALA A 240 -26.79 -8.63 -42.36
N ASP A 241 -27.71 -8.50 -43.34
CA ASP A 241 -29.08 -8.20 -43.07
C ASP A 241 -29.80 -9.48 -42.63
N PHE A 242 -30.77 -9.34 -41.74
CA PHE A 242 -31.61 -10.44 -41.28
C PHE A 242 -33.10 -10.06 -41.31
N ASP A 243 -33.92 -10.89 -41.96
CA ASP A 243 -35.34 -10.75 -41.92
C ASP A 243 -35.92 -11.60 -40.77
N SER A 244 -36.24 -10.99 -39.67
CA SER A 244 -36.77 -11.67 -38.49
C SER A 244 -38.14 -12.35 -38.75
N SER A 245 -38.93 -11.91 -39.74
CA SER A 245 -40.21 -12.55 -40.08
C SER A 245 -40.02 -13.91 -40.73
N THR A 246 -38.96 -14.08 -41.54
CA THR A 246 -38.70 -15.31 -42.33
C THR A 246 -37.53 -16.13 -41.83
N GLY A 247 -36.61 -15.55 -41.03
CA GLY A 247 -35.39 -16.19 -40.58
C GLY A 247 -34.30 -16.22 -41.66
N VAL A 248 -34.42 -15.43 -42.72
CA VAL A 248 -33.49 -15.37 -43.85
C VAL A 248 -32.43 -14.30 -43.63
N ALA A 249 -31.17 -14.70 -43.66
CA ALA A 249 -30.04 -13.74 -43.70
C ALA A 249 -29.62 -13.49 -45.16
N SER A 250 -29.22 -12.25 -45.45
CA SER A 250 -28.80 -11.80 -46.80
C SER A 250 -27.72 -10.74 -46.71
N ASN A 251 -27.19 -10.30 -47.86
CA ASN A 251 -26.27 -9.17 -47.99
C ASN A 251 -25.09 -9.19 -47.02
N ALA A 252 -24.50 -10.35 -46.75
CA ALA A 252 -23.34 -10.43 -45.88
C ALA A 252 -22.12 -9.74 -46.51
N ASN A 253 -21.71 -8.62 -45.93
CA ASN A 253 -20.60 -7.80 -46.37
C ASN A 253 -19.46 -7.89 -45.39
N ARG A 254 -18.23 -8.02 -45.88
CA ARG A 254 -17.02 -7.97 -45.04
C ARG A 254 -16.72 -6.53 -44.70
N LEU A 255 -16.58 -6.23 -43.41
CA LEU A 255 -16.12 -4.93 -42.95
C LEU A 255 -14.59 -4.96 -42.83
N THR A 256 -13.94 -3.91 -43.32
CA THR A 256 -12.47 -3.75 -43.18
C THR A 256 -12.14 -3.24 -41.79
N ILE A 257 -11.20 -3.92 -41.12
CA ILE A 257 -10.58 -3.41 -39.89
C ILE A 257 -9.25 -2.80 -40.26
N ASN A 258 -9.13 -1.49 -40.11
CA ASN A 258 -7.87 -0.76 -40.35
C ASN A 258 -6.98 -0.82 -39.10
N GLY A 259 -5.70 -1.08 -39.28
CA GLY A 259 -4.73 -1.15 -38.17
C GLY A 259 -4.03 -2.50 -38.05
N THR A 260 -3.26 -2.67 -36.99
CA THR A 260 -2.47 -3.88 -36.73
C THR A 260 -3.24 -4.96 -36.00
N ASN A 261 -4.35 -4.60 -35.34
CA ASN A 261 -5.18 -5.50 -34.55
C ASN A 261 -6.46 -5.84 -35.35
N TYR A 262 -6.33 -6.76 -36.28
CA TYR A 262 -7.36 -7.09 -37.29
C TYR A 262 -8.12 -8.41 -37.02
N ALA A 263 -7.95 -9.02 -35.86
CA ALA A 263 -8.60 -10.27 -35.46
C ALA A 263 -9.86 -9.98 -34.60
N PRO A 264 -11.05 -9.78 -35.20
CA PRO A 264 -12.25 -9.46 -34.43
C PRO A 264 -12.71 -10.67 -33.62
N TYR A 265 -13.08 -10.42 -32.38
CA TYR A 265 -13.56 -11.45 -31.47
C TYR A 265 -14.90 -11.08 -30.85
N GLY A 266 -14.96 -10.05 -30.00
CA GLY A 266 -16.17 -9.51 -29.41
C GLY A 266 -16.88 -8.56 -30.37
N VAL A 267 -18.21 -8.67 -30.50
CA VAL A 267 -19.06 -7.69 -31.20
C VAL A 267 -20.32 -7.45 -30.41
N GLU A 268 -20.83 -6.20 -30.44
CA GLU A 268 -22.10 -5.83 -29.85
C GLU A 268 -22.64 -4.57 -30.52
N PHE A 269 -23.98 -4.47 -30.65
CA PHE A 269 -24.63 -3.29 -31.14
C PHE A 269 -25.00 -2.32 -30.03
N SER A 270 -25.04 -1.03 -30.34
CA SER A 270 -25.66 -0.04 -29.47
C SER A 270 -27.16 -0.28 -29.30
N PRO A 271 -27.77 0.15 -28.16
CA PRO A 271 -29.21 0.04 -27.95
C PRO A 271 -30.08 0.66 -29.08
N ASN A 272 -29.60 1.75 -29.70
CA ASN A 272 -30.30 2.41 -30.80
C ASN A 272 -30.04 1.76 -32.19
N ASN A 273 -29.38 0.59 -32.23
CA ASN A 273 -29.07 -0.18 -33.45
C ASN A 273 -28.10 0.51 -34.43
N ARG A 274 -27.57 1.69 -34.10
CA ARG A 274 -26.75 2.50 -35.02
C ARG A 274 -25.29 2.12 -35.02
N TYR A 275 -24.70 1.93 -33.84
CA TYR A 275 -23.27 1.67 -33.73
C TYR A 275 -22.99 0.19 -33.51
N LEU A 276 -22.00 -0.33 -34.24
CA LEU A 276 -21.42 -1.65 -34.00
C LEU A 276 -20.05 -1.48 -33.30
N TYR A 277 -19.95 -2.05 -32.12
CA TYR A 277 -18.69 -2.11 -31.36
C TYR A 277 -18.00 -3.42 -31.61
N VAL A 278 -16.66 -3.36 -31.75
CA VAL A 278 -15.86 -4.53 -32.09
C VAL A 278 -14.59 -4.54 -31.22
N ASN A 279 -14.40 -5.60 -30.49
CA ASN A 279 -13.11 -5.88 -29.84
C ASN A 279 -12.24 -6.72 -30.77
N SER A 280 -11.17 -6.13 -31.31
CA SER A 280 -10.27 -6.76 -32.28
C SER A 280 -8.86 -6.88 -31.71
N SER A 281 -8.21 -8.01 -31.88
CA SER A 281 -6.87 -8.29 -31.33
C SER A 281 -5.81 -8.47 -32.43
N ASN A 282 -4.54 -8.49 -32.01
CA ASN A 282 -3.41 -8.80 -32.90
C ASN A 282 -3.14 -10.31 -33.04
N ASN A 283 -3.92 -11.18 -32.39
CA ASN A 283 -3.67 -12.63 -32.32
C ASN A 283 -4.69 -13.44 -33.15
N ALA A 284 -4.67 -13.25 -34.46
CA ALA A 284 -5.57 -13.95 -35.36
C ALA A 284 -5.38 -15.48 -35.37
N ASP A 285 -4.16 -15.96 -35.31
CA ASP A 285 -3.80 -17.38 -35.42
C ASP A 285 -3.58 -18.07 -34.06
N GLY A 286 -3.71 -17.36 -32.95
CA GLY A 286 -3.51 -17.93 -31.60
C GLY A 286 -2.05 -18.25 -31.24
N ARG A 287 -1.07 -17.71 -31.95
CA ARG A 287 0.36 -18.08 -31.77
C ARG A 287 1.19 -17.10 -30.96
N LEU A 288 0.65 -15.92 -30.64
CA LEU A 288 1.36 -14.96 -29.80
C LEU A 288 1.42 -15.44 -28.36
N GLY A 289 2.61 -15.33 -27.77
CA GLY A 289 2.79 -15.65 -26.35
C GLY A 289 2.24 -14.55 -25.43
N PRO A 290 2.02 -14.88 -24.15
CA PRO A 290 1.61 -13.92 -23.12
C PRO A 290 2.56 -12.71 -23.11
N GLY A 291 2.00 -11.50 -22.92
CA GLY A 291 2.73 -10.23 -22.90
C GLY A 291 2.93 -9.58 -24.28
N ASN A 292 2.57 -10.26 -25.38
CA ASN A 292 2.61 -9.71 -26.74
C ASN A 292 1.20 -9.46 -27.30
N HIS A 293 0.18 -9.57 -26.48
CA HIS A 293 -1.21 -9.35 -26.87
C HIS A 293 -1.53 -7.87 -26.84
N PHE A 294 -2.26 -7.44 -27.89
CA PHE A 294 -2.83 -6.10 -28.02
C PHE A 294 -4.25 -6.23 -28.58
N SER A 295 -5.17 -5.48 -28.03
CA SER A 295 -6.52 -5.40 -28.57
C SER A 295 -6.99 -3.96 -28.65
N THR A 296 -7.81 -3.72 -29.65
CA THR A 296 -8.40 -2.42 -29.97
C THR A 296 -9.92 -2.54 -29.88
N LEU A 297 -10.54 -1.61 -29.17
CA LEU A 297 -11.99 -1.42 -29.18
C LEU A 297 -12.35 -0.42 -30.27
N LEU A 298 -13.16 -0.87 -31.21
CA LEU A 298 -13.56 -0.11 -32.39
C LEU A 298 -15.06 0.18 -32.36
N GLN A 299 -15.44 1.28 -32.98
CA GLN A 299 -16.84 1.64 -33.24
C GLN A 299 -17.02 1.86 -34.76
N TYR A 300 -18.12 1.33 -35.30
CA TYR A 300 -18.57 1.56 -36.68
C TYR A 300 -20.00 2.15 -36.68
N ASP A 301 -20.27 3.10 -37.57
CA ASP A 301 -21.64 3.61 -37.81
C ASP A 301 -22.25 2.74 -38.91
N THR A 302 -23.23 1.90 -38.56
CA THR A 302 -23.91 0.98 -39.52
C THR A 302 -24.81 1.69 -40.52
N GLN A 303 -25.12 2.98 -40.29
CA GLN A 303 -25.87 3.83 -41.19
C GLN A 303 -24.99 4.66 -42.11
N ALA A 304 -23.68 4.60 -41.99
CA ALA A 304 -22.76 5.30 -42.86
C ALA A 304 -22.80 4.76 -44.29
N ALA A 305 -22.62 5.61 -45.26
CA ALA A 305 -22.57 5.20 -46.68
C ALA A 305 -21.45 4.21 -46.97
N ASP A 306 -20.35 4.30 -46.25
CA ASP A 306 -19.25 3.33 -46.18
C ASP A 306 -19.00 3.00 -44.72
N ILE A 307 -19.54 1.89 -44.24
CA ILE A 307 -19.44 1.44 -42.87
C ILE A 307 -17.97 1.20 -42.50
N SER A 308 -17.15 0.61 -43.37
CA SER A 308 -15.75 0.34 -43.09
C SER A 308 -14.92 1.63 -42.88
N ALA A 309 -15.28 2.68 -43.62
CA ALA A 309 -14.62 4.00 -43.51
C ALA A 309 -15.03 4.77 -42.24
N SER A 310 -16.16 4.42 -41.62
CA SER A 310 -16.64 5.04 -40.36
C SER A 310 -15.92 4.55 -39.11
N GLN A 311 -14.94 3.63 -39.23
CA GLN A 311 -14.19 3.07 -38.09
C GLN A 311 -13.56 4.15 -37.22
N ILE A 312 -13.86 4.09 -35.92
CA ILE A 312 -13.23 4.92 -34.88
C ILE A 312 -12.57 4.00 -33.85
N VAL A 313 -11.36 4.34 -33.41
CA VAL A 313 -10.66 3.67 -32.30
C VAL A 313 -11.05 4.35 -31.01
N LEU A 314 -11.63 3.60 -30.07
CA LEU A 314 -12.00 4.09 -28.74
C LEU A 314 -10.94 3.81 -27.70
N ASN A 315 -10.30 2.64 -27.78
CA ASN A 315 -9.29 2.19 -26.84
C ASN A 315 -8.32 1.22 -27.50
N GLU A 316 -7.07 1.27 -27.10
CA GLU A 316 -6.04 0.31 -27.51
C GLU A 316 -5.15 -0.02 -26.31
N GLN A 317 -5.12 -1.30 -25.91
CA GLN A 317 -4.46 -1.75 -24.69
C GLN A 317 -3.81 -3.12 -24.87
N SER A 318 -2.90 -3.46 -23.92
CA SER A 318 -2.24 -4.76 -23.84
C SER A 318 -3.18 -5.84 -23.29
N TYR A 319 -4.34 -5.99 -23.90
CA TYR A 319 -5.29 -7.07 -23.60
C TYR A 319 -5.26 -8.12 -24.70
N TYR A 320 -5.72 -9.33 -24.35
CA TYR A 320 -5.90 -10.42 -25.30
C TYR A 320 -7.14 -10.16 -26.14
N ARG A 321 -8.15 -10.90 -25.99
CA ARG A 321 -9.46 -10.74 -26.67
C ARG A 321 -10.57 -10.87 -25.63
N GLY A 322 -11.75 -10.32 -25.90
CA GLY A 322 -12.86 -10.42 -24.98
C GLY A 322 -14.17 -10.14 -25.69
N SER A 323 -15.23 -10.78 -25.22
CA SER A 323 -16.60 -10.55 -25.66
C SER A 323 -17.08 -9.15 -25.27
N LEU A 324 -18.04 -8.67 -26.02
CA LEU A 324 -18.85 -7.51 -25.71
C LEU A 324 -20.30 -7.98 -25.43
N GLN A 325 -20.96 -7.36 -24.47
CA GLN A 325 -22.36 -7.67 -24.14
C GLN A 325 -23.10 -6.43 -23.68
N LEU A 326 -24.23 -6.16 -24.30
CA LEU A 326 -25.16 -5.12 -23.90
C LEU A 326 -25.86 -5.52 -22.59
N GLY A 327 -25.83 -4.64 -21.60
CA GLY A 327 -26.49 -4.83 -20.32
C GLY A 327 -27.91 -4.27 -20.28
N PRO A 328 -28.74 -4.69 -19.30
CA PRO A 328 -30.06 -4.14 -19.07
C PRO A 328 -30.08 -2.63 -18.80
N ASP A 329 -28.98 -2.08 -18.32
CA ASP A 329 -28.77 -0.64 -18.06
C ASP A 329 -28.42 0.18 -19.31
N GLY A 330 -28.46 -0.47 -20.50
CA GLY A 330 -28.16 0.17 -21.77
C GLY A 330 -26.68 0.43 -22.06
N LYS A 331 -25.76 -0.02 -21.21
CA LYS A 331 -24.29 0.08 -21.39
C LYS A 331 -23.75 -1.20 -22.03
N ILE A 332 -22.57 -1.09 -22.65
CA ILE A 332 -21.89 -2.27 -23.21
C ILE A 332 -20.68 -2.63 -22.34
N TYR A 333 -20.65 -3.86 -21.87
CA TYR A 333 -19.59 -4.44 -21.04
C TYR A 333 -18.58 -5.17 -21.89
N ARG A 334 -17.29 -5.01 -21.58
CA ARG A 334 -16.17 -5.68 -22.24
C ARG A 334 -15.47 -6.61 -21.26
N ALA A 335 -15.40 -7.89 -21.59
CA ALA A 335 -14.56 -8.85 -20.89
C ALA A 335 -13.09 -8.52 -21.10
N LEU A 336 -12.29 -8.55 -20.02
CA LEU A 336 -10.87 -8.22 -20.05
C LEU A 336 -10.04 -9.44 -19.67
N SER A 337 -9.01 -9.73 -20.49
CA SER A 337 -8.00 -10.74 -20.19
C SER A 337 -6.66 -10.32 -20.77
N SER A 338 -5.56 -10.65 -20.12
CA SER A 338 -4.21 -10.35 -20.61
C SER A 338 -3.63 -11.49 -21.46
N ALA A 339 -4.13 -12.72 -21.28
CA ALA A 339 -3.79 -13.90 -22.07
C ALA A 339 -4.95 -14.91 -22.01
N TYR A 340 -4.84 -16.00 -22.78
CA TYR A 340 -5.89 -17.02 -22.87
C TYR A 340 -6.35 -17.55 -21.51
N GLN A 341 -5.44 -17.79 -20.57
CA GLN A 341 -5.72 -18.27 -19.22
C GLN A 341 -5.40 -17.25 -18.12
N VAL A 342 -5.21 -15.98 -18.47
CA VAL A 342 -4.91 -14.92 -17.51
C VAL A 342 -5.98 -13.85 -17.66
N GLY A 343 -6.94 -13.87 -16.76
CA GLY A 343 -8.07 -12.95 -16.71
C GLY A 343 -7.75 -11.62 -16.02
N SER A 344 -8.80 -10.88 -15.73
CA SER A 344 -8.79 -9.62 -15.02
C SER A 344 -9.89 -9.61 -13.95
N ASN A 345 -9.66 -8.96 -12.83
CA ASN A 345 -10.70 -8.66 -11.85
C ASN A 345 -11.45 -7.35 -12.17
N PHE A 346 -11.34 -6.87 -13.41
CA PHE A 346 -12.08 -5.72 -13.90
C PHE A 346 -12.84 -6.04 -15.19
N LEU A 347 -13.94 -5.32 -15.41
CA LEU A 347 -14.60 -5.20 -16.72
C LEU A 347 -14.44 -3.78 -17.23
N GLY A 348 -14.31 -3.67 -18.57
CA GLY A 348 -14.46 -2.41 -19.27
C GLY A 348 -15.93 -2.10 -19.54
N VAL A 349 -16.29 -0.81 -19.59
CA VAL A 349 -17.67 -0.36 -19.88
C VAL A 349 -17.65 0.79 -20.89
N ILE A 350 -18.54 0.68 -21.88
CA ILE A 350 -18.92 1.79 -22.76
C ILE A 350 -20.17 2.41 -22.13
N GLU A 351 -20.01 3.59 -21.54
CA GLU A 351 -21.06 4.24 -20.75
C GLU A 351 -22.22 4.78 -21.63
N ASN A 352 -21.86 5.35 -22.78
CA ASN A 352 -22.83 5.99 -23.69
C ASN A 352 -22.77 5.35 -25.09
N PRO A 353 -23.21 4.10 -25.28
CA PRO A 353 -22.99 3.38 -26.53
C PRO A 353 -23.82 3.95 -27.72
N ASN A 354 -24.76 4.83 -27.48
CA ASN A 354 -25.49 5.52 -28.53
C ASN A 354 -24.76 6.74 -29.11
N GLU A 355 -23.60 7.10 -28.53
CA GLU A 355 -22.82 8.26 -28.93
C GLU A 355 -21.65 7.89 -29.85
N ALA A 356 -21.22 8.86 -30.69
CA ALA A 356 -20.16 8.68 -31.65
C ALA A 356 -18.76 8.92 -31.02
N GLY A 357 -17.81 8.05 -31.33
CA GLY A 357 -16.39 8.24 -30.99
C GLY A 357 -16.16 8.35 -29.49
N LEU A 358 -15.35 9.32 -29.05
CA LEU A 358 -14.98 9.45 -27.63
C LEU A 358 -16.16 9.82 -26.72
N ALA A 359 -17.26 10.35 -27.28
CA ALA A 359 -18.47 10.62 -26.51
C ALA A 359 -19.15 9.32 -26.02
N ALA A 360 -18.82 8.17 -26.64
CA ALA A 360 -19.23 6.85 -26.12
C ALA A 360 -18.68 6.56 -24.71
N ASN A 361 -17.64 7.29 -24.28
CA ASN A 361 -17.08 7.29 -22.94
C ASN A 361 -16.70 5.89 -22.42
N TYR A 362 -15.71 5.27 -23.08
CA TYR A 362 -15.21 3.96 -22.65
C TYR A 362 -14.26 4.07 -21.46
N ASN A 363 -14.53 3.29 -20.42
CA ASN A 363 -13.65 3.09 -19.25
C ASN A 363 -13.23 1.62 -19.17
N ASP A 364 -11.92 1.33 -19.19
CA ASP A 364 -11.37 -0.03 -19.24
C ASP A 364 -11.28 -0.73 -17.87
N GLN A 365 -11.50 -0.05 -16.77
CA GLN A 365 -11.53 -0.61 -15.41
C GLN A 365 -12.75 -0.12 -14.62
N ALA A 366 -13.91 -0.06 -15.28
CA ALA A 366 -15.11 0.53 -14.72
C ALA A 366 -15.71 -0.29 -13.57
N ILE A 367 -15.69 -1.62 -13.66
CA ILE A 367 -16.26 -2.51 -12.64
C ILE A 367 -15.16 -3.38 -12.05
N ASN A 368 -14.96 -3.25 -10.74
CA ASN A 368 -14.08 -4.13 -9.97
C ASN A 368 -14.86 -5.35 -9.46
N LEU A 369 -14.53 -6.54 -9.95
CA LEU A 369 -15.20 -7.81 -9.64
C LEU A 369 -14.79 -8.42 -8.28
N GLY A 370 -13.99 -7.74 -7.50
CA GLY A 370 -13.51 -8.25 -6.21
C GLY A 370 -12.62 -9.49 -6.37
N SER A 371 -13.09 -10.63 -5.83
CA SER A 371 -12.42 -11.94 -5.99
C SER A 371 -12.75 -12.64 -7.30
N GLY A 372 -13.77 -12.21 -8.04
CA GLY A 372 -14.14 -12.79 -9.32
C GLY A 372 -13.17 -12.41 -10.43
N ILE A 373 -12.99 -13.31 -11.40
CA ILE A 373 -12.08 -13.10 -12.54
C ILE A 373 -12.86 -13.19 -13.85
N SER A 374 -12.82 -12.12 -14.65
CA SER A 374 -13.27 -12.13 -16.03
C SER A 374 -12.18 -12.73 -16.93
N TYR A 375 -12.58 -13.60 -17.85
CA TYR A 375 -11.71 -14.06 -18.94
C TYR A 375 -12.14 -13.44 -20.27
N GLN A 376 -12.52 -14.28 -21.25
CA GLN A 376 -12.84 -13.80 -22.59
C GLN A 376 -14.35 -13.72 -22.87
N GLY A 377 -15.17 -14.42 -22.08
CA GLY A 377 -16.61 -14.59 -22.31
C GLY A 377 -17.49 -13.71 -21.42
N LEU A 378 -18.65 -13.37 -21.95
CA LEU A 378 -19.82 -12.81 -21.24
C LEU A 378 -21.08 -13.55 -21.71
N PRO A 379 -22.12 -13.65 -20.85
CA PRO A 379 -23.31 -14.43 -21.17
C PRO A 379 -24.12 -13.81 -22.32
N PRO A 380 -24.38 -14.55 -23.42
CA PRO A 380 -25.24 -14.05 -24.49
C PRO A 380 -26.74 -14.17 -24.09
N PHE A 381 -27.50 -13.20 -24.54
CA PHE A 381 -28.96 -13.15 -24.34
C PHE A 381 -29.71 -13.08 -25.66
N ASN A 382 -31.02 -13.27 -25.62
CA ASN A 382 -31.89 -12.87 -26.71
C ASN A 382 -31.79 -11.36 -26.91
N GLN A 383 -31.24 -10.91 -28.03
CA GLN A 383 -30.91 -9.51 -28.26
C GLN A 383 -32.11 -8.58 -28.26
N SER A 384 -33.29 -9.11 -28.59
CA SER A 384 -34.54 -8.32 -28.57
C SER A 384 -34.98 -7.89 -27.16
N LEU A 385 -34.40 -8.45 -26.10
CA LEU A 385 -34.58 -7.95 -24.72
C LEU A 385 -34.07 -6.52 -24.53
N PHE A 386 -33.19 -6.06 -25.42
CA PHE A 386 -32.54 -4.74 -25.35
C PHE A 386 -33.10 -3.76 -26.41
N ASN A 387 -34.19 -4.12 -27.15
CA ASN A 387 -34.80 -3.28 -28.16
C ASN A 387 -35.83 -2.33 -27.54
N GLU A 388 -35.32 -1.23 -26.96
CA GLU A 388 -36.15 -0.20 -26.35
C GLU A 388 -36.06 1.13 -27.13
N LEU A 389 -37.15 1.93 -27.09
CA LEU A 389 -37.16 3.27 -27.63
C LEU A 389 -36.58 4.25 -26.64
N ASP A 390 -35.66 5.09 -27.09
CA ASP A 390 -35.26 6.27 -26.33
C ASP A 390 -36.34 7.35 -26.43
N ILE A 391 -37.10 7.52 -25.37
CA ILE A 391 -38.16 8.52 -25.26
C ILE A 391 -37.71 9.78 -24.53
N ILE A 392 -36.52 9.80 -23.97
CA ILE A 392 -35.94 10.98 -23.32
C ILE A 392 -35.25 11.86 -24.37
N GLN A 393 -34.54 11.26 -25.33
CA GLN A 393 -33.87 11.94 -26.45
C GLN A 393 -32.92 13.06 -26.01
N ASN A 394 -32.31 12.90 -24.86
CA ASN A 394 -31.37 13.90 -24.33
C ASN A 394 -29.91 13.64 -24.77
N GLY A 395 -29.60 12.58 -25.51
CA GLY A 395 -28.32 12.19 -26.01
C GLY A 395 -27.38 11.53 -24.95
N PHE A 396 -27.81 11.42 -23.70
CA PHE A 396 -26.96 10.90 -22.62
C PHE A 396 -27.44 9.58 -22.04
N ASN A 397 -28.74 9.41 -21.83
CA ASN A 397 -29.28 8.21 -21.21
C ASN A 397 -30.69 7.91 -21.74
N ALA A 398 -30.93 6.69 -22.15
CA ALA A 398 -32.20 6.27 -22.73
C ALA A 398 -33.29 5.96 -21.68
N LYS A 399 -32.98 5.83 -20.40
CA LYS A 399 -33.91 5.35 -19.36
C LYS A 399 -34.12 6.30 -18.21
N THR A 400 -33.14 7.07 -17.78
CA THR A 400 -33.26 7.94 -16.60
C THR A 400 -33.12 9.40 -16.97
N LEU A 401 -34.00 10.23 -16.41
CA LEU A 401 -34.02 11.68 -16.57
C LEU A 401 -34.02 12.34 -15.19
N SER A 402 -33.00 13.14 -14.91
CA SER A 402 -32.96 14.00 -13.73
C SER A 402 -33.45 15.39 -14.08
N LEU A 403 -34.43 15.90 -13.32
CA LEU A 403 -34.98 17.25 -13.43
C LEU A 403 -34.85 17.98 -12.10
N CYS A 404 -34.63 19.26 -12.15
CA CYS A 404 -34.60 20.10 -10.96
C CYS A 404 -36.01 20.58 -10.57
N ASP A 405 -36.17 20.96 -9.31
CA ASP A 405 -37.46 21.49 -8.78
C ASP A 405 -38.07 22.55 -9.69
N GLY A 406 -39.27 22.28 -10.15
CA GLY A 406 -40.03 23.17 -11.05
C GLY A 406 -39.64 23.10 -12.53
N GLU A 407 -38.73 22.23 -12.96
CA GLU A 407 -38.42 22.00 -14.36
C GLU A 407 -39.49 21.14 -15.04
N ASN A 408 -39.70 21.39 -16.33
CA ASN A 408 -40.56 20.62 -17.21
C ASN A 408 -39.75 19.97 -18.32
N TYR A 409 -40.25 18.84 -18.84
CA TYR A 409 -39.61 18.14 -19.95
C TYR A 409 -40.65 17.56 -20.92
N THR A 410 -40.27 17.33 -22.17
CA THR A 410 -41.08 16.66 -23.15
C THR A 410 -40.46 15.29 -23.46
N LEU A 411 -41.11 14.23 -22.99
CA LEU A 411 -40.83 12.86 -23.42
C LEU A 411 -41.43 12.58 -24.80
N GLY A 412 -40.77 11.72 -25.60
CA GLY A 412 -41.37 11.38 -26.90
C GLY A 412 -40.45 10.60 -27.82
N TYR A 413 -40.98 10.28 -28.99
CA TYR A 413 -40.28 9.60 -30.07
C TYR A 413 -40.56 10.28 -31.42
N GLU A 414 -39.92 9.87 -32.50
CA GLU A 414 -40.21 10.34 -33.84
C GLU A 414 -41.58 9.85 -34.29
N PRO A 415 -42.41 10.67 -35.01
CA PRO A 415 -43.70 10.26 -35.47
C PRO A 415 -43.61 9.17 -36.54
N VAL A 416 -44.32 8.05 -36.33
CA VAL A 416 -44.42 6.94 -37.31
C VAL A 416 -45.75 6.99 -38.00
N THR A 417 -45.74 6.98 -39.34
CA THR A 417 -46.96 7.09 -40.13
C THR A 417 -47.86 5.87 -39.94
N GLY A 418 -49.07 6.11 -39.50
CA GLY A 418 -50.09 5.05 -39.31
C GLY A 418 -50.05 4.39 -37.94
N ALA A 419 -49.04 4.70 -37.09
CA ALA A 419 -48.90 4.15 -35.77
C ALA A 419 -49.94 4.69 -34.78
N THR A 420 -50.21 3.91 -33.73
CA THR A 420 -50.93 4.37 -32.53
C THR A 420 -49.99 4.45 -31.35
N TYR A 421 -50.27 5.40 -30.45
CA TYR A 421 -49.43 5.70 -29.30
C TYR A 421 -50.24 5.61 -28.01
N SER A 422 -49.63 5.10 -26.96
CA SER A 422 -50.19 5.11 -25.61
C SER A 422 -49.11 5.40 -24.56
N TRP A 423 -49.46 6.17 -23.52
CA TRP A 423 -48.60 6.54 -22.42
C TRP A 423 -49.15 5.96 -21.11
N TYR A 424 -48.25 5.50 -20.30
CA TYR A 424 -48.54 5.04 -18.94
C TYR A 424 -47.66 5.86 -17.97
N LYS A 425 -48.19 6.13 -16.79
CA LYS A 425 -47.48 6.76 -15.68
C LYS A 425 -47.64 5.89 -14.45
N ASN A 426 -46.53 5.41 -13.88
CA ASN A 426 -46.54 4.46 -12.76
C ASN A 426 -47.55 3.29 -13.03
N ASP A 427 -47.43 2.64 -14.18
CA ASP A 427 -48.25 1.56 -14.66
C ASP A 427 -49.75 1.91 -14.92
N VAL A 428 -50.11 3.18 -14.85
CA VAL A 428 -51.48 3.65 -15.09
C VAL A 428 -51.62 4.29 -16.47
N LEU A 429 -52.47 3.77 -17.33
CA LEU A 429 -52.74 4.33 -18.66
C LEU A 429 -53.23 5.78 -18.59
N LEU A 430 -52.52 6.67 -19.26
CA LEU A 430 -52.94 8.06 -19.49
C LEU A 430 -53.90 8.11 -20.71
N SER A 431 -55.15 7.81 -20.52
CA SER A 431 -56.12 7.59 -21.62
C SER A 431 -56.40 8.80 -22.52
N THR A 432 -55.92 9.99 -22.13
CA THR A 432 -56.04 11.23 -22.93
C THR A 432 -54.78 11.51 -23.75
N GLU A 433 -53.67 10.84 -23.43
CA GLU A 433 -52.39 11.07 -24.06
C GLU A 433 -52.16 10.03 -25.16
N THR A 434 -52.52 10.38 -26.39
CA THR A 434 -52.42 9.53 -27.60
C THR A 434 -51.46 10.10 -28.65
N ASN A 435 -50.60 11.03 -28.27
CA ASN A 435 -49.60 11.66 -29.13
C ASN A 435 -48.23 10.95 -29.00
N TYR A 436 -47.35 11.12 -29.98
CA TYR A 436 -45.98 10.63 -29.93
C TYR A 436 -45.10 11.39 -28.96
N GLN A 437 -45.59 12.47 -28.32
CA GLN A 437 -44.93 13.29 -27.31
C GLN A 437 -45.86 13.51 -26.10
N LEU A 438 -45.21 13.62 -24.91
CA LEU A 438 -45.89 13.90 -23.64
C LEU A 438 -45.08 14.96 -22.86
N ASP A 439 -45.73 16.09 -22.55
CA ASP A 439 -45.17 17.10 -21.68
C ASP A 439 -45.33 16.66 -20.20
N ILE A 440 -44.24 16.60 -19.48
CA ILE A 440 -44.20 16.23 -18.05
C ILE A 440 -43.76 17.40 -17.20
N ALA A 441 -44.30 17.46 -16.00
CA ALA A 441 -43.97 18.48 -14.98
C ALA A 441 -44.00 17.85 -13.60
N GLN A 442 -43.24 18.44 -12.68
CA GLN A 442 -43.18 17.99 -11.29
C GLN A 442 -44.56 18.02 -10.64
N PRO A 443 -45.03 16.94 -9.99
CA PRO A 443 -46.25 16.93 -9.20
C PRO A 443 -46.15 17.88 -8.00
N THR A 444 -47.23 18.57 -7.70
CA THR A 444 -47.30 19.49 -6.56
C THR A 444 -47.43 18.74 -5.25
N GLY A 445 -46.67 19.19 -4.23
CA GLY A 445 -46.74 18.67 -2.86
C GLY A 445 -46.00 17.37 -2.58
N VAL A 446 -45.07 16.98 -3.46
CA VAL A 446 -44.20 15.83 -3.25
C VAL A 446 -42.92 16.22 -2.48
N THR A 447 -42.33 15.26 -1.79
CA THR A 447 -41.03 15.42 -1.12
C THR A 447 -39.91 15.00 -2.08
N LEU A 448 -38.93 15.87 -2.30
CA LEU A 448 -37.80 15.60 -3.18
C LEU A 448 -36.66 14.86 -2.44
N PRO A 449 -35.94 13.93 -3.10
CA PRO A 449 -36.14 13.52 -4.49
C PRO A 449 -37.42 12.70 -4.68
N TYR A 450 -38.07 12.86 -5.82
CA TYR A 450 -39.32 12.17 -6.16
C TYR A 450 -39.24 11.58 -7.56
N THR A 451 -39.48 10.28 -7.69
CA THR A 451 -39.37 9.54 -8.96
C THR A 451 -40.74 9.12 -9.50
N GLU A 452 -40.92 9.22 -10.82
CA GLU A 452 -42.04 8.73 -11.57
C GLU A 452 -41.55 7.92 -12.78
N THR A 453 -42.25 6.82 -13.12
CA THR A 453 -41.95 6.04 -14.30
C THR A 453 -42.98 6.36 -15.38
N TYR A 454 -42.48 6.64 -16.58
CA TYR A 454 -43.31 6.81 -17.78
C TYR A 454 -42.98 5.71 -18.76
N GLU A 455 -44.02 5.06 -19.32
CA GLU A 455 -43.87 4.06 -20.36
C GLU A 455 -44.63 4.55 -21.60
N PHE A 456 -43.94 4.54 -22.73
CA PHE A 456 -44.47 4.87 -24.04
C PHE A 456 -44.58 3.61 -24.88
N ARG A 457 -45.73 3.37 -25.49
CA ARG A 457 -45.93 2.28 -26.42
C ARG A 457 -46.29 2.82 -27.78
N LEU A 458 -45.60 2.30 -28.80
CA LEU A 458 -45.82 2.59 -30.21
C LEU A 458 -46.22 1.31 -30.95
N ASP A 459 -47.46 1.21 -31.42
CA ASP A 459 -47.93 0.15 -32.33
C ASP A 459 -47.86 0.69 -33.74
N PRO A 460 -47.00 0.16 -34.63
CA PRO A 460 -46.91 0.60 -36.01
C PRO A 460 -48.14 0.29 -36.86
N ASN A 461 -49.04 -0.61 -36.41
CA ASN A 461 -50.21 -1.10 -37.14
C ASN A 461 -49.90 -1.75 -38.51
N ASP A 462 -48.66 -2.20 -38.72
CA ASP A 462 -48.22 -2.89 -39.94
C ASP A 462 -47.97 -4.41 -39.72
N GLY A 463 -48.24 -4.89 -38.51
CA GLY A 463 -48.03 -6.28 -38.07
C GLY A 463 -46.65 -6.53 -37.50
N SER A 464 -45.78 -5.52 -37.39
CA SER A 464 -44.56 -5.60 -36.64
C SER A 464 -44.78 -5.45 -35.12
N CYS A 465 -43.76 -5.68 -34.31
CA CYS A 465 -43.88 -5.62 -32.86
C CYS A 465 -44.17 -4.20 -32.38
N GLU A 466 -45.04 -4.11 -31.36
CA GLU A 466 -45.14 -2.90 -30.55
C GLU A 466 -43.77 -2.60 -29.95
N LYS A 467 -43.36 -1.34 -30.03
CA LYS A 467 -42.10 -0.84 -29.45
C LYS A 467 -42.41 -0.12 -28.16
N VAL A 468 -41.60 -0.34 -27.17
CA VAL A 468 -41.75 0.25 -25.82
C VAL A 468 -40.55 1.11 -25.48
N GLY A 469 -40.80 2.28 -24.92
CA GLY A 469 -39.78 3.13 -24.31
C GLY A 469 -40.15 3.42 -22.88
N ILE A 470 -39.15 3.38 -21.98
CA ILE A 470 -39.37 3.64 -20.57
C ILE A 470 -38.51 4.83 -20.16
N ALA A 471 -39.06 5.76 -19.36
CA ALA A 471 -38.35 6.85 -18.74
C ALA A 471 -38.62 6.86 -17.22
N GLU A 472 -37.59 6.72 -16.43
CA GLU A 472 -37.62 6.95 -15.02
C GLU A 472 -37.20 8.41 -14.76
N VAL A 473 -38.13 9.24 -14.34
CA VAL A 473 -37.95 10.69 -14.16
C VAL A 473 -37.88 11.00 -12.69
N THR A 474 -36.73 11.50 -12.24
CA THR A 474 -36.50 11.88 -10.83
C THR A 474 -36.33 13.39 -10.72
N TYR A 475 -37.19 14.01 -9.91
CA TYR A 475 -37.10 15.43 -9.57
C TYR A 475 -36.26 15.64 -8.31
N TYR A 476 -35.29 16.54 -8.37
CA TYR A 476 -34.34 16.84 -7.30
C TYR A 476 -34.49 18.28 -6.79
N ALA A 477 -34.26 18.46 -5.49
CA ALA A 477 -34.16 19.78 -4.94
C ALA A 477 -32.90 20.52 -5.43
N TYR A 478 -32.97 21.84 -5.57
CA TYR A 478 -31.77 22.64 -5.78
C TYR A 478 -30.85 22.57 -4.55
N PRO A 479 -29.53 22.72 -4.75
CA PRO A 479 -28.59 22.87 -3.65
C PRO A 479 -28.95 24.03 -2.72
N PRO A 480 -28.40 24.08 -1.48
CA PRO A 480 -28.54 25.21 -0.61
C PRO A 480 -28.07 26.53 -1.27
N SER A 481 -28.69 27.65 -0.97
CA SER A 481 -28.40 28.95 -1.61
C SER A 481 -28.01 30.06 -0.62
N ASN A 482 -27.29 29.71 0.44
CA ASN A 482 -26.86 30.65 1.47
C ASN A 482 -25.61 31.40 1.02
N ALA A 483 -25.65 32.72 0.95
CA ALA A 483 -24.44 33.53 0.78
C ALA A 483 -23.57 33.48 2.03
N THR A 484 -22.23 33.49 1.84
CA THR A 484 -21.29 33.45 2.95
C THR A 484 -20.23 34.53 2.86
N THR A 485 -19.47 34.68 3.95
CA THR A 485 -18.32 35.60 4.01
C THR A 485 -17.15 34.86 4.58
N LEU A 486 -16.04 34.84 3.83
CA LEU A 486 -14.76 34.39 4.33
C LEU A 486 -13.96 35.59 4.84
N THR A 487 -13.50 35.51 6.07
CA THR A 487 -12.61 36.49 6.68
C THR A 487 -11.24 35.88 6.84
N GLN A 488 -10.28 36.38 6.07
CA GLN A 488 -8.90 35.93 6.08
C GLN A 488 -8.01 36.87 6.88
N CYS A 489 -6.96 36.34 7.50
CA CYS A 489 -5.93 37.14 8.11
C CYS A 489 -5.06 37.82 7.04
N GLU A 490 -4.47 38.94 7.42
CA GLU A 490 -3.44 39.61 6.63
C GLU A 490 -2.08 38.98 6.92
N ASP A 491 -1.20 38.98 5.93
CA ASP A 491 0.21 38.67 6.09
C ASP A 491 0.83 39.62 7.13
N ALA A 492 1.50 39.04 8.13
CA ALA A 492 2.12 39.81 9.22
C ALA A 492 3.14 40.85 8.76
N ALA A 493 3.67 40.72 7.55
CA ALA A 493 4.70 41.59 7.00
C ALA A 493 4.17 42.79 6.20
N THR A 494 2.94 42.72 5.64
CA THR A 494 2.44 43.71 4.66
C THR A 494 1.00 44.09 4.91
N ALA A 495 0.61 44.86 5.85
CA ALA A 495 -0.78 45.30 6.10
C ALA A 495 -1.33 46.15 4.92
N ASP A 496 -1.61 45.51 3.76
CA ASP A 496 -2.03 46.15 2.52
C ASP A 496 -3.47 45.78 2.07
N GLY A 497 -4.14 44.89 2.79
CA GLY A 497 -5.50 44.44 2.51
C GLY A 497 -5.59 43.30 1.48
N PHE A 498 -4.49 42.70 1.12
CA PHE A 498 -4.43 41.56 0.24
C PHE A 498 -3.93 40.30 0.97
N SER A 499 -4.56 39.20 0.73
CA SER A 499 -4.20 37.92 1.37
C SER A 499 -4.53 36.74 0.46
N ILE A 500 -3.99 35.57 0.80
CA ILE A 500 -4.26 34.32 0.11
C ILE A 500 -5.43 33.63 0.81
N PHE A 501 -6.45 33.23 0.06
CA PHE A 501 -7.64 32.59 0.55
C PHE A 501 -7.67 31.11 0.15
N ASN A 502 -8.06 30.25 1.07
CA ASN A 502 -8.56 28.94 0.77
C ASN A 502 -10.10 29.03 0.64
N LEU A 503 -10.61 29.04 -0.58
CA LEU A 503 -12.04 29.21 -0.83
C LEU A 503 -12.87 28.00 -0.36
N THR A 504 -12.22 26.83 -0.17
CA THR A 504 -12.93 25.63 0.32
C THR A 504 -13.46 25.78 1.74
N GLU A 505 -12.92 26.72 2.54
CA GLU A 505 -13.44 27.07 3.87
C GLU A 505 -14.90 27.59 3.83
N ALA A 506 -15.36 28.05 2.66
CA ALA A 506 -16.75 28.44 2.47
C ALA A 506 -17.71 27.23 2.45
N GLU A 507 -17.23 26.04 2.16
CA GLU A 507 -18.07 24.86 1.88
C GLU A 507 -18.92 24.43 3.07
N GLU A 508 -18.41 24.57 4.30
CA GLU A 508 -19.19 24.30 5.50
C GLU A 508 -20.45 25.19 5.59
N GLN A 509 -20.31 26.47 5.28
CA GLN A 509 -21.41 27.42 5.31
C GLN A 509 -22.33 27.29 4.10
N LEU A 510 -21.77 26.92 2.94
CA LEU A 510 -22.50 26.75 1.68
C LEU A 510 -23.31 25.45 1.69
N THR A 511 -22.74 24.31 2.10
CA THR A 511 -23.32 22.98 1.95
C THR A 511 -23.24 22.12 3.22
N GLY A 512 -22.61 22.58 4.30
CA GLY A 512 -22.34 21.78 5.50
C GLY A 512 -21.23 20.75 5.32
N ASN A 513 -20.29 20.99 4.40
CA ASN A 513 -19.23 20.06 3.99
C ASN A 513 -19.77 18.74 3.43
N ASP A 514 -20.95 18.77 2.80
CA ASP A 514 -21.51 17.58 2.15
C ASP A 514 -20.75 17.29 0.85
N PRO A 515 -19.98 16.18 0.78
CA PRO A 515 -19.12 15.86 -0.37
C PRO A 515 -19.92 15.46 -1.62
N SER A 516 -21.25 15.35 -1.52
CA SER A 516 -22.10 15.08 -2.66
C SER A 516 -22.26 16.29 -3.60
N PHE A 517 -21.96 17.51 -3.12
CA PHE A 517 -22.00 18.71 -3.94
C PHE A 517 -20.66 19.01 -4.61
N ALA A 518 -20.69 19.32 -5.90
CA ALA A 518 -19.55 19.89 -6.62
C ALA A 518 -19.57 21.41 -6.53
N ILE A 519 -18.51 22.02 -5.98
CA ILE A 519 -18.43 23.47 -5.80
C ILE A 519 -17.28 24.03 -6.65
N THR A 520 -17.54 25.11 -7.37
CA THR A 520 -16.53 25.87 -8.11
C THR A 520 -16.72 27.36 -7.86
N TYR A 521 -15.60 28.12 -7.88
CA TYR A 521 -15.60 29.55 -7.56
C TYR A 521 -15.26 30.37 -8.79
N HIS A 522 -15.88 31.55 -8.94
CA HIS A 522 -15.78 32.39 -10.14
C HIS A 522 -15.78 33.88 -9.78
N GLU A 523 -15.11 34.71 -10.57
CA GLU A 523 -15.12 36.15 -10.36
C GLU A 523 -16.42 36.82 -10.78
N THR A 524 -17.15 36.24 -11.73
CA THR A 524 -18.41 36.80 -12.23
C THR A 524 -19.56 35.78 -12.13
N SER A 525 -20.78 36.31 -11.90
CA SER A 525 -21.99 35.47 -11.88
C SER A 525 -22.22 34.75 -13.22
N ASN A 526 -21.84 35.37 -14.33
CA ASN A 526 -22.01 34.75 -15.66
C ASN A 526 -21.05 33.58 -15.86
N ASP A 527 -19.81 33.68 -15.35
CA ASP A 527 -18.84 32.56 -15.42
C ASP A 527 -19.29 31.41 -14.54
N ALA A 528 -19.83 31.72 -13.35
CA ALA A 528 -20.41 30.72 -12.45
C ALA A 528 -21.60 29.97 -13.10
N GLN A 529 -22.51 30.69 -13.77
CA GLN A 529 -23.65 30.09 -14.47
C GLN A 529 -23.23 29.18 -15.62
N LEU A 530 -22.18 29.56 -16.35
CA LEU A 530 -21.67 28.84 -17.52
C LEU A 530 -20.57 27.83 -17.20
N ASN A 531 -20.18 27.73 -15.95
CA ASN A 531 -19.05 26.91 -15.46
C ASN A 531 -17.76 27.17 -16.27
N ARG A 532 -17.37 28.44 -16.37
CA ARG A 532 -16.19 28.88 -17.12
C ARG A 532 -15.26 29.66 -16.20
N ASN A 533 -13.98 29.70 -16.56
CA ASN A 533 -12.97 30.45 -15.82
C ASN A 533 -13.04 30.21 -14.30
N ALA A 534 -13.17 28.92 -13.91
CA ALA A 534 -13.17 28.56 -12.51
C ALA A 534 -11.83 28.94 -11.88
N LEU A 535 -11.87 29.51 -10.67
CA LEU A 535 -10.71 29.89 -9.88
C LEU A 535 -10.10 28.65 -9.24
N ASP A 536 -8.79 28.70 -8.97
CA ASP A 536 -8.16 27.75 -8.08
C ASP A 536 -8.74 27.97 -6.66
N PRO A 537 -9.37 26.98 -6.06
CA PRO A 537 -9.97 27.16 -4.73
C PRO A 537 -8.92 27.29 -3.63
N ILE A 538 -7.70 26.79 -3.85
CA ILE A 538 -6.61 26.85 -2.88
C ILE A 538 -5.57 27.87 -3.35
N GLY A 539 -5.38 28.95 -2.60
CA GLY A 539 -4.36 29.95 -2.92
C GLY A 539 -4.86 31.12 -3.76
N TYR A 540 -6.16 31.43 -3.72
CA TYR A 540 -6.70 32.59 -4.40
C TYR A 540 -6.31 33.88 -3.70
N THR A 541 -5.61 34.78 -4.40
CA THR A 541 -5.31 36.13 -3.86
C THR A 541 -6.41 37.11 -4.27
N ASN A 542 -7.00 37.81 -3.28
CA ASN A 542 -8.03 38.80 -3.54
C ASN A 542 -7.46 39.98 -4.35
N THR A 543 -8.34 40.59 -5.18
CA THR A 543 -7.97 41.74 -6.03
C THR A 543 -8.41 43.08 -5.44
N ALA A 544 -9.10 43.06 -4.30
CA ALA A 544 -9.50 44.22 -3.53
C ALA A 544 -9.69 43.80 -2.05
N PRO A 545 -9.47 44.73 -1.05
CA PRO A 545 -9.59 44.43 0.37
C PRO A 545 -10.96 43.84 0.79
N THR A 546 -11.98 44.09 0.01
CA THR A 546 -13.29 43.45 0.07
C THR A 546 -13.69 43.06 -1.35
N GLN A 547 -13.84 41.80 -1.62
CA GLN A 547 -14.15 41.29 -2.96
C GLN A 547 -15.33 40.33 -2.89
N ARG A 548 -16.17 40.31 -3.92
CA ARG A 548 -17.24 39.35 -4.07
C ARG A 548 -16.89 38.35 -5.16
N LEU A 549 -16.94 37.06 -4.83
CA LEU A 549 -16.89 35.95 -5.74
C LEU A 549 -18.23 35.24 -5.80
N TYR A 550 -18.37 34.29 -6.72
CA TYR A 550 -19.57 33.51 -6.95
C TYR A 550 -19.23 32.02 -6.84
N ALA A 551 -19.84 31.32 -5.88
CA ALA A 551 -19.78 29.88 -5.81
C ALA A 551 -20.89 29.27 -6.66
N ARG A 552 -20.54 28.38 -7.57
CA ARG A 552 -21.45 27.51 -8.30
C ARG A 552 -21.52 26.18 -7.55
N ILE A 553 -22.69 25.82 -7.06
CA ILE A 553 -22.95 24.59 -6.33
C ILE A 553 -23.81 23.69 -7.19
N GLU A 554 -23.36 22.48 -7.46
CA GLU A 554 -24.04 21.48 -8.29
C GLU A 554 -24.22 20.18 -7.47
N ASN A 555 -25.45 19.66 -7.47
CA ASN A 555 -25.72 18.35 -6.88
C ASN A 555 -25.43 17.22 -7.88
N PRO A 556 -25.39 15.93 -7.45
CA PRO A 556 -25.13 14.79 -8.36
C PRO A 556 -26.15 14.63 -9.49
N ALA A 557 -27.32 15.25 -9.37
CA ALA A 557 -28.34 15.25 -10.40
C ALA A 557 -28.16 16.34 -11.47
N GLY A 558 -27.18 17.23 -11.30
CA GLY A 558 -26.89 18.34 -12.21
C GLY A 558 -27.66 19.63 -11.92
N CYS A 559 -28.38 19.70 -10.76
CA CYS A 559 -29.05 20.94 -10.37
C CYS A 559 -28.05 21.94 -9.81
N VAL A 560 -28.08 23.16 -10.32
CA VAL A 560 -27.08 24.21 -10.06
C VAL A 560 -27.72 25.43 -9.40
N VAL A 561 -27.03 25.96 -8.39
CA VAL A 561 -27.29 27.28 -7.82
C VAL A 561 -26.00 28.10 -7.81
N THR A 562 -26.13 29.41 -7.97
CA THR A 562 -25.01 30.36 -7.84
C THR A 562 -25.25 31.23 -6.63
N VAL A 563 -24.27 31.33 -5.71
CA VAL A 563 -24.36 32.10 -4.46
C VAL A 563 -23.15 33.02 -4.30
N ASP A 564 -23.35 34.13 -3.57
CA ASP A 564 -22.31 35.11 -3.29
C ASP A 564 -21.37 34.60 -2.19
N VAL A 565 -20.05 34.70 -2.41
CA VAL A 565 -18.99 34.51 -1.42
C VAL A 565 -18.24 35.84 -1.27
N ASN A 566 -18.33 36.47 -0.13
CA ASN A 566 -17.67 37.74 0.14
C ASN A 566 -16.32 37.46 0.81
N LEU A 567 -15.24 37.96 0.22
CA LEU A 567 -13.91 37.90 0.81
C LEU A 567 -13.62 39.20 1.57
N VAL A 568 -13.14 39.09 2.80
CA VAL A 568 -12.76 40.22 3.67
C VAL A 568 -11.43 39.86 4.33
N VAL A 569 -10.48 40.82 4.29
CA VAL A 569 -9.19 40.70 4.99
C VAL A 569 -9.28 41.35 6.37
N SER A 570 -8.91 40.65 7.44
CA SER A 570 -8.86 41.14 8.81
C SER A 570 -7.60 41.95 9.06
N SER A 571 -7.72 43.14 9.63
CA SER A 571 -6.57 43.97 10.01
C SER A 571 -6.10 43.78 11.45
N THR A 572 -6.50 42.72 12.12
CA THR A 572 -6.14 42.42 13.51
C THR A 572 -4.77 41.70 13.57
N VAL A 573 -3.96 42.09 14.57
CA VAL A 573 -2.61 41.53 14.77
C VAL A 573 -2.57 40.74 16.10
N ALA A 574 -2.05 39.53 16.07
CA ALA A 574 -1.67 38.75 17.27
C ALA A 574 -0.19 39.00 17.63
N ASN A 575 0.22 38.65 18.85
CA ASN A 575 1.60 38.83 19.28
C ASN A 575 2.44 37.61 18.91
N SER A 576 3.73 37.86 18.61
CA SER A 576 4.68 36.78 18.49
C SER A 576 4.91 36.09 19.84
N ALA A 577 5.16 34.80 19.80
CA ALA A 577 5.47 33.99 20.97
C ALA A 577 6.88 33.36 20.88
N LEU A 578 7.42 33.01 22.05
CA LEU A 578 8.69 32.31 22.17
C LEU A 578 8.51 31.15 23.15
N LEU A 579 8.82 29.95 22.70
CA LEU A 579 8.94 28.76 23.53
C LEU A 579 10.42 28.36 23.58
N GLU A 580 10.93 28.25 24.80
CA GLU A 580 12.33 27.84 25.05
C GLU A 580 12.34 26.57 25.86
N ASP A 581 13.18 25.59 25.48
CA ASP A 581 13.41 24.36 26.25
C ASP A 581 14.88 23.94 26.15
N CYS A 582 15.29 22.99 27.00
CA CYS A 582 16.64 22.48 27.01
C CYS A 582 16.82 21.29 26.08
N ASP A 583 17.92 21.25 25.36
CA ASP A 583 18.34 20.11 24.56
C ASP A 583 18.82 18.96 25.45
N LEU A 584 17.95 17.98 25.73
CA LEU A 584 18.24 16.91 26.71
C LEU A 584 19.15 15.79 26.17
N ASP A 585 19.31 15.66 24.89
CA ASP A 585 20.06 14.57 24.25
C ASP A 585 21.17 15.04 23.29
N ASP A 586 21.39 16.36 23.22
CA ASP A 586 22.41 17.02 22.40
C ASP A 586 22.20 16.83 20.89
N THR A 587 20.95 16.57 20.45
CA THR A 587 20.60 16.39 19.03
C THR A 587 20.19 17.66 18.34
N GLY A 588 19.81 18.70 19.08
CA GLY A 588 19.19 19.91 18.60
C GLY A 588 17.71 19.77 18.28
N PHE A 589 17.10 18.61 18.60
CA PHE A 589 15.68 18.33 18.43
C PHE A 589 15.02 18.05 19.78
N GLY A 590 13.86 18.68 20.03
CA GLY A 590 13.12 18.55 21.28
C GLY A 590 11.62 18.66 21.06
N GLU A 591 10.83 18.22 22.03
CA GLU A 591 9.38 18.29 22.00
C GLU A 591 8.90 19.59 22.66
N PHE A 592 8.05 20.34 21.95
CA PHE A 592 7.41 21.55 22.44
C PHE A 592 5.90 21.32 22.55
N ASP A 593 5.29 21.72 23.65
CA ASP A 593 3.84 21.88 23.73
C ASP A 593 3.47 23.25 23.15
N LEU A 594 3.00 23.26 21.90
CA LEU A 594 2.68 24.51 21.19
C LEU A 594 1.58 25.31 21.90
N SER A 595 0.69 24.67 22.67
CA SER A 595 -0.37 25.35 23.42
C SER A 595 0.16 26.26 24.54
N ASP A 596 1.42 26.09 24.96
CA ASP A 596 2.07 27.02 25.91
C ASP A 596 2.29 28.41 25.30
N ALA A 597 2.26 28.53 23.97
CA ALA A 597 2.32 29.80 23.26
C ALA A 597 0.99 30.58 23.26
N ASP A 598 -0.15 29.88 23.46
CA ASP A 598 -1.50 30.45 23.33
C ASP A 598 -1.66 31.78 24.10
N SER A 599 -1.21 31.82 25.34
CA SER A 599 -1.33 33.02 26.20
C SER A 599 -0.49 34.18 25.70
N GLN A 600 0.69 33.93 25.11
CA GLN A 600 1.57 34.92 24.51
C GLN A 600 0.96 35.45 23.21
N VAL A 601 0.50 34.54 22.33
CA VAL A 601 -0.14 34.85 21.04
C VAL A 601 -1.39 35.73 21.24
N LEU A 602 -2.27 35.36 22.18
CA LEU A 602 -3.47 36.12 22.46
C LEU A 602 -3.18 37.47 23.13
N GLY A 603 -2.15 37.61 23.96
CA GLY A 603 -1.61 38.87 24.48
C GLY A 603 -2.61 39.87 25.06
N GLY A 604 -3.79 39.39 25.50
CA GLY A 604 -4.88 40.21 26.02
C GLY A 604 -6.04 40.42 25.05
N ILE A 605 -6.05 39.76 23.90
CA ILE A 605 -7.22 39.60 23.05
C ILE A 605 -8.31 38.89 23.84
N THR A 606 -9.50 39.50 23.90
CA THR A 606 -10.62 38.98 24.70
C THR A 606 -11.69 38.39 23.81
N GLY A 607 -12.05 37.15 24.04
CA GLY A 607 -13.06 36.42 23.28
C GLY A 607 -12.89 34.91 23.41
N SER A 608 -13.65 34.14 22.65
CA SER A 608 -13.47 32.71 22.48
C SER A 608 -12.77 32.49 21.15
N TYR A 609 -11.54 32.03 21.20
CA TYR A 609 -10.71 31.78 20.01
C TYR A 609 -10.22 30.35 20.00
N THR A 610 -10.00 29.83 18.78
CA THR A 610 -9.31 28.58 18.53
C THR A 610 -7.95 28.92 17.96
N ILE A 611 -6.88 28.25 18.41
CA ILE A 611 -5.54 28.44 17.89
C ILE A 611 -5.11 27.13 17.25
N SER A 612 -4.62 27.23 16.02
CA SER A 612 -4.02 26.10 15.28
C SER A 612 -2.61 26.51 14.84
N TYR A 613 -1.70 25.54 14.84
CA TYR A 613 -0.30 25.78 14.51
C TYR A 613 0.06 25.14 13.18
N TYR A 614 0.89 25.83 12.38
CA TYR A 614 1.31 25.42 11.04
C TYR A 614 2.81 25.60 10.85
N ALA A 615 3.38 24.78 9.95
CA ALA A 615 4.82 24.82 9.68
C ALA A 615 5.26 26.08 8.92
N THR A 616 4.36 26.69 8.16
CA THR A 616 4.65 27.91 7.37
C THR A 616 3.51 28.93 7.49
N GLU A 617 3.81 30.20 7.23
CA GLU A 617 2.79 31.26 7.20
C GLU A 617 1.75 31.02 6.12
N GLU A 618 2.17 30.58 4.93
CA GLU A 618 1.27 30.24 3.83
C GLU A 618 0.32 29.08 4.21
N ALA A 619 0.83 28.05 4.89
CA ALA A 619 0.00 26.95 5.39
C ALA A 619 -1.01 27.43 6.43
N ALA A 620 -0.63 28.36 7.30
CA ALA A 620 -1.53 28.98 8.27
C ALA A 620 -2.59 29.86 7.57
N LEU A 621 -2.26 30.55 6.47
CA LEU A 621 -3.20 31.31 5.67
C LEU A 621 -4.20 30.40 4.95
N LEU A 622 -3.75 29.25 4.43
CA LEU A 622 -4.55 28.32 3.62
C LEU A 622 -5.25 27.23 4.42
N GLU A 623 -5.02 27.14 5.73
CA GLU A 623 -5.46 26.03 6.59
C GLU A 623 -5.02 24.66 6.02
N ASP A 624 -3.78 24.56 5.55
CA ASP A 624 -3.26 23.33 4.96
C ASP A 624 -3.10 22.23 6.04
N ASP A 625 -4.05 21.31 6.09
CA ASP A 625 -4.03 20.18 7.02
C ASP A 625 -2.78 19.31 6.90
N GLY A 626 -2.14 19.29 5.73
CA GLY A 626 -0.89 18.56 5.51
C GLY A 626 0.31 19.19 6.23
N LEU A 627 0.24 20.49 6.56
CA LEU A 627 1.26 21.25 7.26
C LEU A 627 0.78 21.78 8.62
N LYS A 628 -0.39 21.36 9.08
CA LYS A 628 -0.91 21.59 10.43
C LYS A 628 -0.12 20.76 11.43
N LEU A 629 0.33 21.41 12.49
CA LEU A 629 1.18 20.80 13.50
C LEU A 629 0.35 20.23 14.65
N PRO A 630 0.75 19.11 15.23
CA PRO A 630 0.15 18.58 16.46
C PRO A 630 0.49 19.47 17.65
N THR A 631 -0.30 19.41 18.73
CA THR A 631 -0.05 20.20 19.96
C THR A 631 1.32 19.88 20.55
N ILE A 632 1.71 18.62 20.59
CA ILE A 632 3.09 18.22 20.94
C ILE A 632 3.86 18.05 19.64
N TYR A 633 4.85 18.92 19.46
CA TYR A 633 5.59 19.02 18.22
C TYR A 633 7.10 18.93 18.45
N THR A 634 7.79 18.12 17.67
CA THR A 634 9.25 18.06 17.64
C THR A 634 9.75 18.96 16.52
N ASN A 635 10.63 19.93 16.85
CA ASN A 635 11.21 20.84 15.86
C ASN A 635 11.92 20.05 14.73
N GLN A 636 11.81 20.54 13.50
CA GLN A 636 12.42 19.91 12.32
C GLN A 636 13.75 20.59 11.92
N THR A 637 13.97 21.80 12.43
CA THR A 637 15.24 22.55 12.26
C THR A 637 15.96 22.57 13.59
N PRO A 638 17.25 22.12 13.66
CA PRO A 638 17.96 22.06 14.93
C PRO A 638 18.08 23.44 15.60
N TYR A 639 17.81 23.48 16.91
CA TYR A 639 17.93 24.60 17.83
C TYR A 639 16.97 25.77 17.65
N ASP A 640 16.71 26.22 16.43
CA ASP A 640 15.83 27.37 16.15
C ASP A 640 14.86 27.03 15.01
N GLU A 641 13.58 27.11 15.28
CA GLU A 641 12.53 26.97 14.27
C GLU A 641 11.42 27.98 14.50
N THR A 642 10.81 28.47 13.43
CA THR A 642 9.61 29.32 13.52
C THR A 642 8.44 28.57 12.91
N VAL A 643 7.39 28.41 13.71
CA VAL A 643 6.08 27.94 13.31
C VAL A 643 5.05 29.06 13.44
N TYR A 644 3.86 28.90 12.88
CA TYR A 644 2.87 29.97 12.81
C TYR A 644 1.59 29.58 13.49
N ALA A 645 1.12 30.44 14.41
CA ALA A 645 -0.15 30.31 15.10
C ALA A 645 -1.24 31.06 14.32
N ARG A 646 -2.28 30.38 13.90
CA ARG A 646 -3.50 30.96 13.33
C ARG A 646 -4.56 31.06 14.43
N VAL A 647 -5.06 32.27 14.66
CA VAL A 647 -6.07 32.58 15.66
C VAL A 647 -7.41 32.78 14.94
N GLU A 648 -8.43 32.04 15.33
CA GLU A 648 -9.74 32.05 14.70
C GLU A 648 -10.88 32.30 15.68
N ASN A 649 -11.95 32.89 15.17
CA ASN A 649 -13.22 32.99 15.83
C ASN A 649 -14.33 32.49 14.90
N ASN A 650 -14.91 31.32 15.18
CA ASN A 650 -15.93 30.69 14.33
C ASN A 650 -15.56 30.62 12.83
N ASN A 651 -14.43 30.06 12.51
CA ASN A 651 -13.94 29.93 11.13
C ASN A 651 -13.62 31.28 10.41
N ALA A 652 -13.49 32.37 11.15
CA ALA A 652 -12.97 33.63 10.63
C ALA A 652 -11.55 33.81 11.13
N CYS A 653 -10.59 33.92 10.25
CA CYS A 653 -9.21 34.21 10.64
C CYS A 653 -9.11 35.57 11.30
N TYR A 654 -8.66 35.61 12.53
CA TYR A 654 -8.49 36.81 13.30
C TYR A 654 -7.08 37.39 13.14
N ALA A 655 -6.07 36.56 13.28
CA ALA A 655 -4.66 36.92 13.07
C ALA A 655 -3.78 35.70 12.89
N ILE A 656 -2.65 35.88 12.22
CA ILE A 656 -1.53 34.93 12.18
C ILE A 656 -0.33 35.53 12.89
N SER A 657 0.43 34.70 13.61
CA SER A 657 1.58 35.15 14.36
C SER A 657 2.71 34.12 14.39
N PRO A 658 3.97 34.54 14.24
CA PRO A 658 5.10 33.64 14.37
C PRO A 658 5.32 33.19 15.82
N VAL A 659 5.62 31.94 16.01
CA VAL A 659 6.02 31.31 17.27
C VAL A 659 7.41 30.76 17.08
N SER A 660 8.39 31.34 17.78
CA SER A 660 9.76 30.89 17.76
C SER A 660 9.91 29.71 18.75
N LEU A 661 10.40 28.58 18.27
CA LEU A 661 10.80 27.43 19.06
C LEU A 661 12.29 27.47 19.21
N LYS A 662 12.81 27.50 20.41
CA LYS A 662 14.22 27.59 20.68
C LYS A 662 14.69 26.53 21.66
N LEU A 663 15.54 25.65 21.17
CA LEU A 663 16.17 24.61 21.98
C LEU A 663 17.54 25.08 22.43
N ILE A 664 17.75 25.07 23.73
CA ILE A 664 18.96 25.61 24.33
C ILE A 664 19.94 24.46 24.59
N PRO A 665 21.15 24.52 24.01
CA PRO A 665 22.17 23.51 24.27
C PRO A 665 22.54 23.47 25.76
N ARG A 666 22.71 22.27 26.31
CA ARG A 666 23.19 22.06 27.66
C ARG A 666 24.67 22.46 27.76
N PRO A 667 25.18 22.79 28.98
CA PRO A 667 26.62 23.00 29.20
C PRO A 667 27.43 21.82 28.67
N ASP A 668 28.43 22.10 27.84
CA ASP A 668 29.32 21.07 27.28
C ASP A 668 30.63 20.95 28.03
N PHE A 669 30.83 19.83 28.71
CA PHE A 669 32.01 19.48 29.46
C PHE A 669 32.20 17.98 29.50
N SER A 670 33.40 17.53 29.85
CA SER A 670 33.69 16.12 30.04
C SER A 670 34.41 15.80 31.34
N LEU A 671 34.23 14.58 31.83
CA LEU A 671 34.96 13.99 32.94
C LEU A 671 35.65 12.72 32.43
N ASP A 672 36.79 12.41 33.04
CA ASP A 672 37.41 11.10 32.91
C ASP A 672 36.41 10.04 33.48
N GLU A 673 36.36 8.87 32.87
CA GLU A 673 35.46 7.81 33.33
C GLU A 673 35.92 7.28 34.73
N GLU A 674 37.24 7.23 34.95
CA GLU A 674 37.85 6.75 36.19
C GLU A 674 39.02 7.63 36.59
N ALA A 675 39.22 7.78 37.90
CA ALA A 675 40.44 8.36 38.50
C ALA A 675 40.86 7.56 39.73
N VAL A 676 42.11 7.74 40.17
CA VAL A 676 42.68 6.97 41.27
C VAL A 676 42.89 7.85 42.50
N TYR A 677 42.47 7.35 43.65
CA TYR A 677 42.84 7.83 44.97
C TYR A 677 43.79 6.83 45.62
N CYS A 678 44.93 7.28 46.02
CA CYS A 678 45.89 6.40 46.71
C CYS A 678 45.61 6.31 48.21
N ALA A 679 45.31 5.13 48.72
CA ALA A 679 44.98 4.88 50.12
C ALA A 679 46.04 5.39 51.11
N VAL A 680 47.31 5.48 50.67
CA VAL A 680 48.42 6.01 51.45
C VAL A 680 48.31 7.51 51.75
N ASN A 681 47.50 8.25 50.94
CA ASN A 681 47.30 9.68 51.15
C ASN A 681 46.25 9.99 52.21
N PHE A 682 45.43 9.02 52.60
CA PHE A 682 44.35 9.25 53.57
C PHE A 682 44.91 9.82 54.90
N PRO A 683 44.33 10.89 55.46
CA PRO A 683 43.02 11.54 55.17
C PRO A 683 43.07 12.75 54.20
N GLU A 684 44.13 12.96 53.47
CA GLU A 684 44.26 14.10 52.56
C GLU A 684 43.30 13.94 51.38
N LEU A 685 42.84 15.09 50.80
CA LEU A 685 41.94 15.12 49.67
C LEU A 685 42.75 15.26 48.38
N ASP A 686 42.41 14.47 47.36
CA ASP A 686 42.89 14.70 46.01
C ASP A 686 41.92 15.58 45.22
N THR A 687 42.42 16.32 44.22
CA THR A 687 41.64 17.27 43.42
C THR A 687 41.51 16.76 41.99
N TYR A 688 40.28 16.67 41.50
CA TYR A 688 39.96 16.20 40.16
C TYR A 688 39.32 17.33 39.36
N TYR A 689 39.78 17.59 38.14
CA TYR A 689 39.38 18.71 37.30
C TYR A 689 38.64 18.19 36.07
N PRO A 690 37.37 18.63 35.84
CA PRO A 690 36.67 18.41 34.57
C PRO A 690 37.35 19.15 33.43
N ASP A 691 37.15 18.67 32.21
CA ASP A 691 37.54 19.41 31.01
C ASP A 691 36.39 20.34 30.60
N TYR A 692 36.59 21.62 30.78
CA TYR A 692 35.65 22.69 30.42
C TYR A 692 36.04 23.40 29.11
N SER A 693 36.90 22.81 28.29
CA SER A 693 37.37 23.45 27.04
C SER A 693 36.25 23.68 26.03
N ALA A 694 35.18 22.90 26.08
CA ALA A 694 33.96 23.03 25.23
C ALA A 694 32.90 23.98 25.81
N LEU A 695 33.05 24.42 27.07
CA LEU A 695 32.07 25.25 27.75
C LEU A 695 32.09 26.68 27.19
N ASP A 696 30.92 27.26 26.93
CA ASP A 696 30.82 28.67 26.53
C ASP A 696 31.14 29.61 27.69
N MET A 697 32.36 30.08 27.74
CA MET A 697 32.85 30.96 28.79
C MET A 697 32.23 32.37 28.81
N THR A 698 31.33 32.69 27.88
CA THR A 698 30.55 33.95 27.95
C THR A 698 29.30 33.85 28.85
N ARG A 699 28.92 32.62 29.24
CA ARG A 699 27.84 32.31 30.15
C ARG A 699 28.33 32.12 31.59
N THR A 700 27.39 32.10 32.52
CA THR A 700 27.67 31.88 33.95
C THR A 700 27.08 30.54 34.35
N TYR A 701 27.92 29.73 35.03
CA TYR A 701 27.50 28.37 35.44
C TYR A 701 27.58 28.21 36.95
N THR A 702 26.72 27.33 37.46
CA THR A 702 26.83 26.78 38.83
C THR A 702 27.18 25.30 38.74
N TYR A 703 27.88 24.83 39.75
CA TYR A 703 28.40 23.47 39.86
C TYR A 703 27.83 22.81 41.10
N GLU A 704 27.54 21.52 41.04
CA GLU A 704 27.17 20.72 42.20
C GLU A 704 27.72 19.31 42.05
N TRP A 705 28.54 18.91 43.06
CA TRP A 705 29.09 17.56 43.12
C TRP A 705 28.33 16.71 44.13
N LEU A 706 27.87 15.57 43.72
CA LEU A 706 27.23 14.57 44.57
C LEU A 706 28.15 13.35 44.77
N PRO A 707 28.19 12.78 45.99
CA PRO A 707 27.35 13.07 47.17
C PRO A 707 27.82 14.20 48.07
N GLU A 708 28.97 14.85 47.84
CA GLU A 708 29.59 15.79 48.80
C GLU A 708 28.84 17.13 48.91
N GLY A 709 28.07 17.54 47.89
CA GLY A 709 27.39 18.84 47.81
C GLY A 709 28.40 20.00 47.60
N GLN A 710 29.58 19.75 47.01
CA GLN A 710 30.53 20.79 46.68
C GLN A 710 30.05 21.62 45.50
N THR A 711 30.29 22.91 45.54
CA THR A 711 29.86 23.85 44.49
C THR A 711 31.05 24.46 43.75
N THR A 712 32.21 23.84 43.87
CA THR A 712 33.46 24.24 43.16
C THR A 712 33.50 23.66 41.75
N PRO A 713 34.20 24.29 40.80
CA PRO A 713 34.39 23.74 39.46
C PRO A 713 35.33 22.53 39.40
N TYR A 714 35.74 22.01 40.53
CA TYR A 714 36.58 20.83 40.70
C TYR A 714 36.11 20.04 41.91
N LEU A 715 36.41 18.75 41.94
CA LEU A 715 36.11 17.86 43.05
C LEU A 715 37.33 17.71 43.96
N GLU A 716 37.18 17.93 45.27
CA GLU A 716 38.15 17.56 46.29
C GLU A 716 37.57 16.41 47.12
N THR A 717 38.11 15.21 46.97
CA THR A 717 37.61 14.05 47.71
C THR A 717 38.68 13.05 48.07
N ASN A 718 38.45 12.28 49.11
CA ASN A 718 39.15 11.04 49.45
C ASN A 718 38.19 9.84 49.53
N LEU A 719 37.00 9.97 48.95
CA LEU A 719 36.05 8.92 48.90
C LEU A 719 36.16 8.17 47.57
N ALA A 720 36.50 6.90 47.67
CA ALA A 720 36.55 6.01 46.53
C ALA A 720 35.12 5.52 46.19
N THR A 721 34.42 6.30 45.38
CA THR A 721 33.04 6.04 44.92
C THR A 721 32.78 6.76 43.61
N THR A 722 31.60 6.58 43.05
CA THR A 722 31.14 7.37 41.89
C THR A 722 30.69 8.74 42.36
N HIS A 723 31.18 9.78 41.73
CA HIS A 723 30.77 11.15 41.93
C HIS A 723 30.11 11.69 40.69
N THR A 724 29.06 12.51 40.87
CA THR A 724 28.33 13.13 39.78
C THR A 724 28.49 14.64 39.83
N LEU A 725 28.95 15.24 38.74
CA LEU A 725 28.98 16.68 38.56
C LEU A 725 27.74 17.11 37.78
N GLN A 726 26.94 18.01 38.33
CA GLN A 726 25.94 18.76 37.62
C GLN A 726 26.47 20.17 37.34
N VAL A 727 26.48 20.57 36.07
CA VAL A 727 26.80 21.94 35.64
C VAL A 727 25.53 22.57 35.08
N THR A 728 25.07 23.70 35.65
CA THR A 728 23.83 24.37 35.30
C THR A 728 24.13 25.77 34.76
N ASP A 729 23.59 26.12 33.60
CA ASP A 729 23.58 27.49 33.05
C ASP A 729 22.62 28.35 33.89
N VAL A 730 23.13 29.38 34.53
CA VAL A 730 22.35 30.26 35.42
C VAL A 730 21.25 31.02 34.70
N ALA A 731 21.43 31.36 33.41
CA ALA A 731 20.52 32.18 32.67
C ALA A 731 19.28 31.37 32.18
N THR A 732 19.49 30.10 31.82
CA THR A 732 18.48 29.26 31.19
C THR A 732 17.98 28.15 32.10
N GLY A 733 18.75 27.76 33.11
CA GLY A 733 18.45 26.62 33.96
C GLY A 733 18.81 25.26 33.34
N CYS A 734 19.29 25.23 32.11
CA CYS A 734 19.68 23.99 31.45
C CYS A 734 20.92 23.41 32.09
N PHE A 735 20.95 22.14 32.37
CA PHE A 735 22.08 21.47 33.02
C PHE A 735 22.49 20.17 32.32
N ARG A 736 23.73 19.79 32.58
CA ARG A 736 24.27 18.46 32.19
C ARG A 736 24.89 17.80 33.40
N GLU A 737 24.74 16.52 33.51
CA GLU A 737 25.38 15.67 34.49
C GLU A 737 26.43 14.79 33.82
N ALA A 738 27.57 14.62 34.49
CA ALA A 738 28.58 13.64 34.14
C ALA A 738 29.12 12.94 35.42
N THR A 739 29.63 11.75 35.26
CA THR A 739 30.10 10.94 36.40
C THR A 739 31.57 10.59 36.26
N ILE A 740 32.28 10.54 37.41
CA ILE A 740 33.62 10.02 37.53
C ILE A 740 33.65 8.96 38.63
N ASN A 741 34.31 7.85 38.39
CA ASN A 741 34.47 6.78 39.37
C ASN A 741 35.87 6.86 39.99
N ILE A 742 35.94 7.19 41.28
CA ILE A 742 37.21 7.24 42.02
C ILE A 742 37.52 5.86 42.56
N LEU A 743 38.65 5.30 42.13
CA LEU A 743 39.12 3.97 42.53
C LEU A 743 40.20 4.09 43.58
N GLU A 744 40.00 3.50 44.73
CA GLU A 744 41.07 3.40 45.78
C GLU A 744 42.10 2.36 45.34
N LYS A 745 43.40 2.77 45.42
CA LYS A 745 44.54 1.88 45.16
C LYS A 745 45.49 1.89 46.33
N GLU A 746 46.03 0.74 46.63
CA GLU A 746 46.91 0.50 47.75
C GLU A 746 48.38 0.39 47.29
N LEU A 747 49.34 0.61 48.23
CA LEU A 747 50.71 0.16 48.03
C LEU A 747 50.77 -1.35 47.94
N ALA A 748 51.78 -1.85 47.23
CA ALA A 748 52.03 -3.30 47.18
C ALA A 748 52.41 -3.83 48.58
N SER A 749 51.97 -5.03 48.95
CA SER A 749 52.55 -5.84 50.03
C SER A 749 53.40 -6.93 49.41
N ILE A 750 54.65 -7.04 49.89
CA ILE A 750 55.50 -8.15 49.51
C ILE A 750 55.31 -9.25 50.57
N ASP A 751 54.42 -10.21 50.20
CA ASP A 751 54.00 -11.24 51.15
C ASP A 751 54.98 -12.40 51.33
N ASN A 752 55.72 -12.71 50.30
CA ASN A 752 56.76 -13.78 50.37
C ASN A 752 57.86 -13.58 49.32
N ILE A 753 59.04 -13.98 49.67
CA ILE A 753 60.22 -14.05 48.78
C ILE A 753 60.72 -15.50 48.78
N GLU A 754 60.59 -16.19 47.71
CA GLU A 754 61.08 -17.54 47.47
C GLU A 754 62.44 -17.46 46.74
N VAL A 755 63.46 -17.87 47.38
CA VAL A 755 64.84 -17.82 46.87
C VAL A 755 65.33 -19.21 46.52
N THR A 756 65.89 -19.40 45.32
CA THR A 756 66.63 -20.55 44.90
C THR A 756 68.08 -20.06 44.72
N ASP A 757 68.93 -20.41 45.67
CA ASP A 757 70.36 -19.92 45.76
C ASP A 757 71.37 -21.07 45.74
N ALA A 758 72.62 -20.72 45.80
CA ALA A 758 73.77 -21.65 45.76
C ALA A 758 73.82 -22.55 44.51
N THR A 759 73.27 -22.09 43.42
CA THR A 759 73.12 -22.78 42.10
C THR A 759 73.86 -21.97 41.01
N GLU A 760 73.92 -22.51 39.83
CA GLU A 760 74.46 -21.75 38.67
C GLU A 760 73.48 -20.66 38.16
N ASN A 761 72.24 -20.83 38.44
CA ASN A 761 71.17 -19.87 38.08
C ASN A 761 70.31 -19.60 39.31
N ASN A 762 70.72 -18.64 40.13
CA ASN A 762 69.95 -18.22 41.30
C ASN A 762 68.78 -17.40 40.88
N THR A 763 67.68 -17.64 41.56
CA THR A 763 66.43 -16.96 41.28
C THR A 763 65.74 -16.47 42.55
N ALA A 764 64.96 -15.38 42.41
CA ALA A 764 64.11 -14.90 43.49
C ALA A 764 62.71 -14.65 42.88
N THR A 765 61.68 -15.23 43.47
CA THR A 765 60.30 -15.07 43.10
C THR A 765 59.54 -14.38 44.22
N PHE A 766 58.76 -13.36 43.85
CA PHE A 766 58.09 -12.48 44.80
C PHE A 766 56.57 -12.73 44.69
N THR A 767 55.92 -12.91 45.84
CA THR A 767 54.44 -12.90 45.91
C THR A 767 54.03 -11.52 46.36
N ILE A 768 53.25 -10.84 45.52
CA ILE A 768 52.83 -9.47 45.76
C ILE A 768 51.29 -9.49 45.92
N SER A 769 50.77 -8.75 46.87
CA SER A 769 49.35 -8.49 47.06
C SER A 769 49.07 -7.00 47.15
N GLY A 770 47.74 -6.65 46.98
CA GLY A 770 47.22 -5.32 46.95
C GLY A 770 46.15 -5.19 45.84
N ASN A 771 45.45 -4.06 45.78
CA ASN A 771 44.39 -3.84 44.82
C ASN A 771 44.82 -2.98 43.61
N GLY A 772 46.14 -2.71 43.45
CA GLY A 772 46.74 -1.99 42.35
C GLY A 772 47.42 -2.88 41.31
N GLU A 773 47.92 -2.30 40.24
CA GLU A 773 48.85 -2.94 39.32
C GLU A 773 50.27 -2.62 39.70
N TYR A 774 51.16 -3.61 39.75
CA TYR A 774 52.49 -3.46 40.26
C TYR A 774 53.55 -3.96 39.29
N GLU A 775 54.74 -3.34 39.34
CA GLU A 775 55.91 -3.78 38.62
C GLU A 775 57.13 -3.75 39.52
N LEU A 776 58.06 -4.64 39.22
CA LEU A 776 59.22 -4.90 40.12
C LEU A 776 60.53 -4.48 39.44
N ALA A 777 61.41 -3.90 40.23
CA ALA A 777 62.83 -3.67 39.88
C ALA A 777 63.77 -4.27 40.93
N LEU A 778 64.96 -4.58 40.52
CA LEU A 778 66.00 -5.13 41.41
C LEU A 778 67.17 -4.21 41.54
N ASP A 779 67.61 -3.96 42.76
CA ASP A 779 68.79 -3.22 43.14
C ASP A 779 68.84 -1.73 42.68
N ASN A 780 67.73 -1.26 42.05
CA ASN A 780 67.63 0.13 41.60
C ASN A 780 66.17 0.57 41.59
N ASP A 781 65.86 1.60 42.39
CA ASP A 781 64.47 2.18 42.49
C ASP A 781 64.05 2.94 41.26
N THR A 782 65.00 3.26 40.35
CA THR A 782 64.68 3.90 39.08
C THR A 782 64.47 2.90 37.92
N GLY A 783 64.60 1.60 38.19
CA GLY A 783 64.36 0.49 37.22
C GLY A 783 65.66 0.05 36.50
N PRO A 784 65.49 -0.80 35.48
CA PRO A 784 64.26 -1.11 34.76
C PRO A 784 63.26 -1.93 35.58
N TYR A 785 61.95 -1.58 35.43
CA TYR A 785 60.85 -2.30 36.04
C TYR A 785 60.29 -3.38 35.10
N GLN A 786 59.81 -4.47 35.67
CA GLN A 786 59.14 -5.56 34.93
C GLN A 786 57.88 -6.04 35.65
N ASP A 787 56.92 -6.55 34.85
CA ASP A 787 55.68 -7.16 35.39
C ASP A 787 55.93 -8.56 35.96
N ALA A 788 56.98 -9.20 35.50
CA ALA A 788 57.35 -10.56 36.00
C ALA A 788 57.88 -10.50 37.47
N THR A 789 57.30 -11.35 38.29
CA THR A 789 57.64 -11.45 39.72
C THR A 789 58.84 -12.32 39.98
N THR A 790 59.52 -12.84 38.97
CA THR A 790 60.71 -13.66 39.10
C THR A 790 61.93 -13.01 38.43
N PHE A 791 63.02 -12.91 39.17
CA PHE A 791 64.36 -12.51 38.67
C PHE A 791 65.28 -13.73 38.58
N TYR A 792 66.04 -13.79 37.51
CA TYR A 792 66.94 -14.92 37.19
C TYR A 792 68.39 -14.50 37.14
N ASN A 793 69.30 -15.45 37.28
CA ASN A 793 70.77 -15.25 37.21
C ASN A 793 71.28 -14.25 38.23
N LEU A 794 70.73 -14.27 39.44
CA LEU A 794 71.09 -13.36 40.48
C LEU A 794 72.49 -13.67 40.97
N ALA A 795 73.31 -12.61 41.20
CA ALA A 795 74.59 -12.74 41.76
C ALA A 795 74.47 -13.13 43.24
N PRO A 796 75.39 -13.90 43.86
CA PRO A 796 75.37 -14.06 45.27
C PRO A 796 75.67 -12.72 46.01
N GLY A 797 74.90 -12.46 47.06
CA GLY A 797 74.96 -11.23 47.85
C GLY A 797 73.63 -10.79 48.38
N PHE A 798 73.56 -9.54 48.77
CA PHE A 798 72.28 -8.90 49.16
C PHE A 798 71.74 -8.12 48.01
N HIS A 799 70.40 -8.25 47.84
CA HIS A 799 69.61 -7.60 46.77
C HIS A 799 68.42 -6.89 47.40
N THR A 800 67.98 -5.83 46.79
CA THR A 800 66.78 -5.11 47.20
C THR A 800 65.79 -5.15 46.03
N VAL A 801 64.59 -5.68 46.28
CA VAL A 801 63.47 -5.58 45.34
C VAL A 801 62.73 -4.30 45.63
N TYR A 802 62.37 -3.57 44.56
CA TYR A 802 61.50 -2.41 44.57
C TYR A 802 60.21 -2.81 43.84
N VAL A 803 59.09 -2.59 44.51
CA VAL A 803 57.71 -2.83 43.90
C VAL A 803 57.02 -1.49 43.86
N ARG A 804 56.74 -0.99 42.67
CA ARG A 804 56.02 0.26 42.54
C ARG A 804 54.62 0.03 41.98
N SER A 805 53.65 0.86 42.35
CA SER A 805 52.37 0.96 41.80
C SER A 805 52.45 1.63 40.41
N LYS A 806 51.80 1.08 39.40
CA LYS A 806 51.67 1.69 38.07
C LYS A 806 50.78 2.93 38.12
N GLU A 807 49.91 3.02 39.10
CA GLU A 807 49.03 4.15 39.35
C GLU A 807 49.74 5.28 40.14
N ASN A 808 51.03 5.20 40.34
CA ASN A 808 51.87 6.18 41.05
C ASN A 808 51.57 6.32 42.56
N CYS A 809 50.94 5.34 43.19
CA CYS A 809 50.71 5.38 44.65
C CYS A 809 51.96 5.24 45.50
N GLY A 810 53.10 4.86 44.94
CA GLY A 810 54.36 4.80 45.63
C GLY A 810 55.18 3.52 45.34
N ILE A 811 56.27 3.40 46.08
CA ILE A 811 57.20 2.27 45.97
C ILE A 811 57.43 1.64 47.37
N VAL A 812 57.39 0.31 47.43
CA VAL A 812 57.84 -0.47 48.61
C VAL A 812 59.10 -1.21 48.25
N GLU A 813 59.98 -1.33 49.23
CA GLU A 813 61.27 -2.04 49.07
C GLU A 813 61.46 -3.13 50.11
N GLN A 814 62.11 -4.19 49.70
CA GLN A 814 62.55 -5.25 50.66
C GLN A 814 63.89 -5.85 50.27
N GLU A 815 64.77 -5.96 51.27
CA GLU A 815 66.06 -6.61 51.10
C GLU A 815 65.90 -8.12 51.25
N PHE A 816 66.63 -8.88 50.43
CA PHE A 816 66.80 -10.34 50.54
C PHE A 816 68.19 -10.79 50.18
N SER A 817 68.48 -12.04 50.41
CA SER A 817 69.84 -12.56 50.23
C SER A 817 69.86 -13.75 49.30
N ILE A 818 70.87 -13.82 48.45
CA ILE A 818 71.26 -14.94 47.60
C ILE A 818 72.59 -15.54 48.12
N ILE A 819 72.55 -16.76 48.69
CA ILE A 819 73.77 -17.46 49.14
C ILE A 819 74.50 -17.95 47.91
N GLY A 820 75.89 -17.79 48.00
CA GLY A 820 76.76 -18.30 46.92
C GLY A 820 78.20 -18.48 47.31
N PHE A 821 78.95 -19.16 46.45
CA PHE A 821 80.28 -19.56 46.68
C PHE A 821 81.20 -19.10 45.54
N SER A 822 82.21 -18.29 45.84
CA SER A 822 83.19 -17.88 44.86
C SER A 822 83.99 -19.06 44.32
N LYS A 823 83.98 -19.23 42.97
CA LYS A 823 84.72 -20.30 42.31
C LYS A 823 86.25 -20.20 42.39
N TYR A 824 86.78 -19.05 42.63
CA TYR A 824 88.18 -18.73 42.79
C TYR A 824 88.39 -17.49 43.70
N PHE A 825 89.56 -17.31 44.14
CA PHE A 825 90.01 -16.08 44.76
C PHE A 825 91.51 -15.86 44.51
N THR A 826 92.01 -14.59 44.65
CA THR A 826 93.32 -14.17 44.22
C THR A 826 93.95 -13.29 45.31
N PRO A 827 94.50 -13.87 46.40
CA PRO A 827 95.03 -13.10 47.55
C PRO A 827 96.36 -12.42 47.17
N ASN A 828 96.25 -11.35 46.39
CA ASN A 828 97.35 -10.51 45.90
C ASN A 828 97.40 -9.14 46.56
N GLY A 829 96.34 -8.79 47.37
CA GLY A 829 96.27 -7.51 48.13
C GLY A 829 95.74 -6.35 47.29
N ASP A 830 95.12 -6.57 46.15
CA ASP A 830 94.60 -5.52 45.31
C ASP A 830 93.14 -5.08 45.68
N GLY A 831 92.61 -5.74 46.66
CA GLY A 831 91.23 -5.46 47.15
C GLY A 831 90.10 -6.24 46.42
N TYR A 832 90.44 -7.04 45.40
CA TYR A 832 89.47 -7.84 44.66
C TYR A 832 89.76 -9.34 44.80
N HIS A 833 88.74 -10.08 45.27
CA HIS A 833 88.91 -11.53 45.49
C HIS A 833 90.10 -11.98 46.35
N ASP A 834 90.48 -11.11 47.23
CA ASP A 834 91.64 -11.39 48.13
C ASP A 834 91.31 -12.47 49.18
N TYR A 835 90.00 -12.62 49.46
CA TYR A 835 89.55 -13.57 50.46
C TYR A 835 88.50 -14.47 49.86
N TRP A 836 88.51 -15.69 50.20
CA TRP A 836 87.37 -16.62 49.89
C TRP A 836 86.46 -16.63 51.11
N GLN A 837 85.15 -16.30 50.84
CA GLN A 837 84.08 -16.30 51.82
C GLN A 837 82.82 -16.70 51.15
N VAL A 838 81.83 -17.20 51.91
CA VAL A 838 80.44 -17.42 51.47
C VAL A 838 79.77 -16.06 51.37
N GLN A 839 79.18 -15.78 50.24
CA GLN A 839 78.46 -14.54 49.99
C GLN A 839 77.00 -14.67 50.41
N GLY A 840 76.37 -13.57 50.78
CA GLY A 840 74.93 -13.53 51.12
C GLY A 840 74.68 -13.90 52.60
N ILE A 841 75.72 -13.93 53.44
CA ILE A 841 75.55 -14.19 54.88
C ILE A 841 75.77 -12.86 55.62
N SER A 842 74.97 -12.61 56.64
CA SER A 842 75.04 -11.45 57.52
C SER A 842 74.73 -11.82 58.98
N ALA A 843 74.69 -10.84 59.83
CA ALA A 843 74.27 -11.02 61.21
C ALA A 843 72.81 -11.45 61.39
N THR A 844 72.01 -11.19 60.37
CA THR A 844 70.53 -11.49 60.33
C THR A 844 70.20 -12.63 59.39
N VAL A 845 71.06 -12.98 58.44
CA VAL A 845 70.87 -14.05 57.49
C VAL A 845 71.93 -15.12 57.63
N GLN A 846 71.59 -16.31 58.07
CA GLN A 846 72.46 -17.48 58.19
C GLN A 846 73.68 -17.26 59.05
N PRO A 847 73.62 -16.51 60.21
CA PRO A 847 74.80 -16.19 61.01
C PRO A 847 75.44 -17.41 61.64
N GLY A 848 74.71 -18.49 61.89
CA GLY A 848 75.19 -19.75 62.44
C GLY A 848 75.84 -20.69 61.40
N THR A 849 76.14 -20.21 60.20
CA THR A 849 76.74 -21.00 59.10
C THR A 849 78.12 -21.49 59.52
N VAL A 850 78.42 -22.80 59.36
CA VAL A 850 79.74 -23.41 59.64
C VAL A 850 80.45 -23.60 58.31
N ILE A 851 81.65 -22.94 58.17
CA ILE A 851 82.43 -22.95 56.94
C ILE A 851 83.75 -23.60 57.20
N ARG A 852 84.09 -24.71 56.48
CA ARG A 852 85.33 -25.40 56.64
C ARG A 852 86.08 -25.55 55.35
N ILE A 853 87.40 -25.27 55.30
CA ILE A 853 88.23 -25.39 54.11
C ILE A 853 89.25 -26.51 54.33
N PHE A 854 89.35 -27.28 53.22
CA PHE A 854 90.22 -28.47 53.21
C PHE A 854 91.23 -28.42 52.08
N ASP A 855 92.35 -29.11 52.20
CA ASP A 855 93.18 -29.42 51.03
C ASP A 855 92.63 -30.63 50.24
N ARG A 856 93.28 -30.97 49.13
CA ARG A 856 92.86 -32.04 48.20
C ARG A 856 92.91 -33.45 48.87
N TYR A 857 93.55 -33.58 50.04
CA TYR A 857 93.63 -34.80 50.76
C TYR A 857 92.60 -34.89 51.93
N GLY A 858 91.76 -33.91 52.06
CA GLY A 858 90.68 -33.81 53.04
C GLY A 858 91.18 -33.33 54.39
N LYS A 859 92.42 -32.77 54.56
CA LYS A 859 92.92 -32.18 55.76
C LYS A 859 92.28 -30.83 56.00
N LEU A 860 91.67 -30.55 57.15
CA LEU A 860 91.09 -29.31 57.54
C LEU A 860 92.22 -28.22 57.61
N LEU A 861 92.09 -27.16 56.87
CA LEU A 861 92.99 -26.02 56.81
C LEU A 861 92.54 -24.88 57.73
N LYS A 862 91.19 -24.58 57.56
CA LYS A 862 90.57 -23.41 58.26
C LYS A 862 89.12 -23.68 58.54
N GLU A 863 88.67 -23.21 59.66
CA GLU A 863 87.23 -22.95 59.89
C GLU A 863 87.08 -21.46 59.87
N LEU A 864 86.09 -20.97 59.05
CA LEU A 864 85.94 -19.55 58.91
C LEU A 864 84.78 -19.03 59.75
N ASN A 865 84.93 -17.86 60.24
CA ASN A 865 83.80 -17.10 60.77
C ASN A 865 82.93 -16.65 59.60
N PRO A 866 81.68 -17.07 59.55
CA PRO A 866 80.79 -16.71 58.45
C PRO A 866 80.64 -15.18 58.30
N LEU A 867 80.77 -14.44 59.39
CA LEU A 867 80.69 -12.98 59.39
C LEU A 867 82.14 -12.29 59.32
N GLY A 868 83.11 -13.07 59.09
CA GLY A 868 84.50 -12.60 59.01
C GLY A 868 84.94 -12.27 57.58
N GLN A 869 86.14 -11.79 57.45
CA GLN A 869 86.67 -11.35 56.13
C GLN A 869 86.88 -12.49 55.12
N GLY A 870 86.93 -13.74 55.66
CA GLY A 870 87.14 -14.92 54.77
C GLY A 870 88.53 -15.49 54.92
N TRP A 871 88.86 -16.42 54.05
CA TRP A 871 90.19 -17.08 54.05
C TRP A 871 91.17 -16.39 53.06
N ASP A 872 92.29 -16.03 53.47
CA ASP A 872 93.39 -15.37 52.73
C ASP A 872 94.36 -16.36 52.02
N GLY A 873 94.02 -17.63 51.99
CA GLY A 873 94.91 -18.65 51.40
C GLY A 873 96.14 -19.01 52.19
N THR A 874 96.17 -18.70 53.50
CA THR A 874 97.26 -19.09 54.39
C THR A 874 96.89 -20.29 55.29
N PHE A 875 97.88 -21.08 55.65
CA PHE A 875 97.80 -22.07 56.73
C PHE A 875 98.97 -21.98 57.70
N ARG A 876 98.68 -21.71 58.95
CA ARG A 876 99.75 -21.48 60.08
C ARG A 876 100.69 -20.38 59.72
N GLY A 877 100.32 -19.41 58.90
CA GLY A 877 101.10 -18.26 58.56
C GLY A 877 101.82 -18.40 57.20
N ASP A 878 101.90 -19.56 56.66
CA ASP A 878 102.52 -19.79 55.34
C ASP A 878 101.52 -19.68 54.21
N ASN A 879 101.90 -19.11 53.12
CA ASN A 879 101.15 -19.03 51.90
C ASN A 879 100.99 -20.39 51.30
N LEU A 880 99.73 -20.85 51.02
CA LEU A 880 99.49 -22.07 50.30
C LEU A 880 99.63 -21.89 48.79
N PRO A 881 99.99 -22.95 48.01
CA PRO A 881 100.23 -22.82 46.58
C PRO A 881 98.93 -22.57 45.80
N SER A 882 99.02 -22.04 44.58
CA SER A 882 97.91 -21.99 43.64
C SER A 882 97.49 -23.44 43.36
N ASP A 883 96.28 -23.81 43.76
CA ASP A 883 95.69 -25.13 43.64
C ASP A 883 94.21 -25.03 43.96
N ASP A 884 93.45 -26.18 43.76
CA ASP A 884 92.07 -26.28 44.17
C ASP A 884 91.97 -26.69 45.62
N TYR A 885 91.15 -26.00 46.34
CA TYR A 885 90.79 -26.28 47.74
C TYR A 885 89.30 -26.62 47.86
N TRP A 886 88.99 -27.42 48.85
CA TRP A 886 87.66 -27.90 49.07
C TRP A 886 87.02 -27.23 50.25
N PHE A 887 85.71 -26.96 50.12
CA PHE A 887 84.95 -26.45 51.25
C PHE A 887 83.83 -27.37 51.66
N SER A 888 83.43 -27.30 52.85
CA SER A 888 82.20 -27.80 53.41
C SER A 888 81.51 -26.67 54.12
N VAL A 889 80.34 -26.23 53.61
CA VAL A 889 79.55 -25.20 54.24
C VAL A 889 78.25 -25.85 54.69
N MET A 890 77.92 -25.67 55.98
CA MET A 890 76.63 -26.05 56.53
C MET A 890 75.94 -24.78 56.98
N LEU A 891 74.83 -24.38 56.22
CA LEU A 891 74.06 -23.20 56.55
C LEU A 891 73.27 -23.43 57.84
N GLU A 892 72.78 -22.37 58.46
CA GLU A 892 72.02 -22.46 59.67
C GLU A 892 70.70 -23.17 59.52
N ASP A 893 70.04 -23.03 58.28
CA ASP A 893 68.80 -23.69 57.86
C ASP A 893 69.02 -25.23 57.62
N GLY A 894 70.24 -25.78 57.81
CA GLY A 894 70.50 -27.18 57.62
C GLY A 894 70.94 -27.60 56.25
N ARG A 895 70.92 -26.74 55.21
CA ARG A 895 71.49 -27.05 53.89
C ARG A 895 72.99 -27.22 53.93
N GLN A 896 73.49 -28.24 53.28
CA GLN A 896 74.91 -28.53 53.23
C GLN A 896 75.49 -28.48 51.82
N PHE A 897 76.58 -27.75 51.62
CA PHE A 897 77.24 -27.60 50.34
C PHE A 897 78.72 -28.06 50.46
N LYS A 898 79.17 -28.85 49.49
CA LYS A 898 80.56 -29.33 49.39
C LYS A 898 81.01 -29.13 47.94
N SER A 899 82.04 -28.39 47.73
CA SER A 899 82.57 -28.13 46.40
C SER A 899 84.05 -27.69 46.55
N HIS A 900 84.64 -27.27 45.47
CA HIS A 900 85.99 -26.73 45.46
C HIS A 900 86.03 -25.33 44.88
N PHE A 901 87.12 -24.62 45.20
CA PHE A 901 87.45 -23.34 44.62
C PHE A 901 88.95 -23.26 44.39
N THR A 902 89.31 -22.43 43.42
CA THR A 902 90.69 -22.29 43.02
C THR A 902 91.36 -21.09 43.75
N LEU A 903 92.43 -21.28 44.43
CA LEU A 903 93.34 -20.24 44.87
C LEU A 903 94.34 -19.97 43.75
N LYS A 904 94.34 -18.72 43.25
CA LYS A 904 95.37 -18.24 42.30
C LYS A 904 96.26 -17.19 42.91
N ARG A 905 97.60 -17.39 42.86
CA ARG A 905 98.59 -16.41 43.29
C ARG A 905 99.46 -15.94 42.13
#